data_b2b4da9b13c698182d0bb54f62c1d6ce
#
_entry.id   b2b4da9b13c698182d0bb54f62c1d6ce
#
_cell.length_a   1.000
_cell.length_b   1.000
_cell.length_c   1.000
_cell.angle_alpha   90.00
_cell.angle_beta   90.00
_cell.angle_gamma   90.00
#
_symmetry.space_group_name_H-M   'P 1'
#
loop_
_entity.id
_entity.type
_entity.pdbx_description
1 polymer ?
#
loop_
_entity_poly.entity_id
_entity_poly.type
_entity_poly.pdbx_seq_one_letter_code
_entity_poly.pdbx_strand_id
1 'polypeptide(L)'
;MAGKLFQSWKLYYFFLISFVVFFISTANPVLSADYYISNDGSDGNNGTSISTPWSTITKVNSMMGAFTAGDKILFRRGDTFFGQLTVSKSGLAGNEIIFGSYGTGELPVITGAKSPQNWIVHSGNIYKTTFTDTLSNLYVSGNIMNIARFPNSGWLRTDFGISNTGFNDAALNQVNGYWNGATCRIRTRDWSYEVKTVSNFSSGNVQFSSPVVNALAFDYGYFFDNKLNLLDTEGEFFYDIPNQLLYFYAPGGADPNTLEIQATVSKFNVHLNPGVKFVIIENLHLSHARDKGVEEANGTSITVRNCRISKSDKNGIRLYGTGHRIENNIIEDVLDIGITAQMFDGFINGNTIKRTGLKPGYGGSSWGYIGLRAESATGTQIRYNIIDSSGYTGFRLGKNNIAEYNIIDYSCVILNDGGGIAIDNVDGLQIKNNIIKNSIGNKETAPAANYNLSYGIYFGNTPIKNLIISGNTIAHNRFVGIYVDNTNSLDNIQIRDNVLYNNFWTQIKFTDLSASSYKSSYNTICKGNIFYSLSWKQVGMEHQMFHSLTFSDYGNFDSNYYANPYNEYIIRRMIMPPNYSSKEYRLAEWKSVIGEDLNSSFSQFSFDQYAVTDTLSSNYITNPHFNDTIAGWTTWPSGSSIARVVHPLLDGGSMRIRWNGIGFTENLAISNAFPTTKGSYYQVSMSVVGDQSGDFNVWGRSSLPQVYEMGLRRLYRFETFRRDYSFIFKPDTTDPATTFTTGMKLPDSLFYVDNVHMYKVDVQKIDSTEKSKLFINETSSPQLFSLNGISYKNLDGSNVNGNVIHVPPFSSMILVNDGEILTPVLNLNMLVEGMYDPNSQQTVSDTVRVYLRNINSPFQIVDSAVSVFNTSGFASLDFQNVSDGINYYIHVIHRNSTDTWSNSGGESFSSSVLNYDFTNDSSMTYGNNVIRKGTKFCFYSGDVDKDGAVDLSDLSVIDNLASSFAVGYLNSDLNYDLLTDIADLTIADNNAFNVVTVISP
;
A
#
# COMPACT_ATOMS: atom_id res chain seq x y z
N MET A 1 -42.66 -68.15 22.26
CA MET A 1 -42.45 -67.30 21.11
C MET A 1 -41.06 -66.59 21.16
N ALA A 2 -40.04 -67.14 21.75
CA ALA A 2 -38.72 -66.56 21.88
C ALA A 2 -37.59 -67.37 21.24
N GLY A 3 -37.94 -68.42 20.46
CA GLY A 3 -36.90 -69.28 19.86
C GLY A 3 -36.74 -69.23 18.33
N LYS A 4 -37.51 -68.38 17.61
CA LYS A 4 -37.39 -68.26 16.14
C LYS A 4 -36.73 -66.96 15.64
N LEU A 5 -36.39 -66.00 16.50
CA LEU A 5 -35.77 -64.76 16.10
C LEU A 5 -34.23 -64.80 16.13
N PHE A 6 -33.60 -65.79 16.74
CA PHE A 6 -32.15 -65.86 16.84
C PHE A 6 -31.45 -66.57 15.67
N GLN A 7 -32.20 -67.30 14.83
CA GLN A 7 -31.61 -67.99 13.67
C GLN A 7 -31.54 -67.08 12.40
N SER A 8 -32.38 -66.05 12.29
CA SER A 8 -32.35 -65.15 11.14
C SER A 8 -31.21 -64.09 11.18
N TRP A 9 -30.68 -63.76 12.36
CA TRP A 9 -29.58 -62.83 12.53
C TRP A 9 -28.21 -63.43 12.25
N LYS A 10 -28.00 -64.74 12.44
CA LYS A 10 -26.71 -65.34 12.08
C LYS A 10 -26.52 -65.54 10.59
N LEU A 11 -27.60 -65.68 9.79
CA LEU A 11 -27.46 -65.71 8.33
C LEU A 11 -27.20 -64.36 7.70
N TYR A 12 -27.74 -63.27 8.26
CA TYR A 12 -27.49 -61.94 7.77
C TYR A 12 -26.05 -61.44 8.03
N TYR A 13 -25.49 -61.79 9.16
CA TYR A 13 -24.09 -61.45 9.47
C TYR A 13 -23.08 -62.24 8.61
N PHE A 14 -23.38 -63.45 8.26
CA PHE A 14 -22.51 -64.27 7.42
C PHE A 14 -22.55 -63.77 5.95
N PHE A 15 -23.66 -63.32 5.44
CA PHE A 15 -23.78 -62.71 4.12
C PHE A 15 -23.15 -61.29 4.07
N LEU A 16 -23.26 -60.49 5.14
CA LEU A 16 -22.66 -59.15 5.19
C LEU A 16 -21.12 -59.24 5.28
N ILE A 17 -20.57 -60.13 6.05
CA ILE A 17 -19.13 -60.39 6.17
C ILE A 17 -18.57 -60.99 4.88
N SER A 18 -19.27 -61.90 4.22
CA SER A 18 -18.84 -62.43 2.92
C SER A 18 -18.92 -61.37 1.82
N PHE A 19 -19.87 -60.42 1.87
CA PHE A 19 -19.97 -59.35 0.87
C PHE A 19 -18.92 -58.25 1.11
N VAL A 20 -18.57 -57.93 2.36
CA VAL A 20 -17.51 -56.97 2.69
C VAL A 20 -16.12 -57.59 2.40
N VAL A 21 -15.89 -58.88 2.65
CA VAL A 21 -14.62 -59.53 2.29
C VAL A 21 -14.46 -59.72 0.78
N PHE A 22 -15.55 -59.84 0.00
CA PHE A 22 -15.48 -59.98 -1.47
C PHE A 22 -15.23 -58.62 -2.19
N PHE A 23 -15.57 -57.47 -1.54
CA PHE A 23 -15.27 -56.13 -2.08
C PHE A 23 -13.87 -55.64 -1.71
N ILE A 24 -13.19 -56.23 -0.70
CA ILE A 24 -11.81 -55.85 -0.31
C ILE A 24 -10.75 -56.59 -1.15
N SER A 25 -11.13 -57.62 -1.92
CA SER A 25 -10.13 -58.53 -2.55
C SER A 25 -9.81 -58.23 -4.03
N THR A 26 -10.24 -57.09 -4.62
CA THR A 26 -9.92 -56.78 -6.03
C THR A 26 -9.37 -55.39 -6.28
N ALA A 27 -9.00 -54.65 -5.25
CA ALA A 27 -8.12 -53.50 -5.45
C ALA A 27 -6.69 -54.02 -5.59
N ASN A 28 -6.30 -54.40 -6.80
CA ASN A 28 -4.87 -54.44 -7.11
C ASN A 28 -4.30 -53.07 -6.73
N PRO A 29 -3.28 -52.99 -5.88
CA PRO A 29 -2.61 -51.71 -5.68
C PRO A 29 -2.09 -51.30 -7.04
N VAL A 30 -2.63 -50.19 -7.57
CA VAL A 30 -2.02 -49.53 -8.72
C VAL A 30 -0.65 -49.08 -8.24
N LEU A 31 0.39 -49.81 -8.62
CA LEU A 31 1.76 -49.39 -8.34
C LEU A 31 2.03 -48.14 -9.16
N SER A 32 2.09 -47.00 -8.47
CA SER A 32 2.50 -45.73 -9.10
C SER A 32 3.94 -45.79 -9.58
N ALA A 33 4.25 -45.21 -10.70
CA ALA A 33 5.59 -45.13 -11.26
C ALA A 33 6.07 -43.69 -11.31
N ASP A 34 7.38 -43.51 -11.12
CA ASP A 34 8.04 -42.24 -11.36
C ASP A 34 8.70 -42.28 -12.76
N TYR A 35 8.44 -41.28 -13.58
CA TYR A 35 9.04 -41.10 -14.91
C TYR A 35 9.94 -39.87 -14.90
N TYR A 36 11.13 -39.98 -15.49
CA TYR A 36 12.16 -38.96 -15.43
C TYR A 36 12.43 -38.41 -16.84
N ILE A 37 12.55 -37.08 -16.94
CA ILE A 37 12.82 -36.36 -18.18
C ILE A 37 14.04 -35.47 -17.98
N SER A 38 15.02 -35.53 -18.89
CA SER A 38 16.23 -34.73 -18.85
C SER A 38 16.77 -34.49 -20.27
N ASN A 39 17.35 -33.32 -20.50
CA ASN A 39 17.99 -33.01 -21.80
C ASN A 39 19.12 -34.00 -22.16
N ASP A 40 19.74 -34.61 -21.17
CA ASP A 40 20.76 -35.65 -21.37
C ASP A 40 20.14 -37.03 -21.63
N GLY A 41 18.82 -37.16 -21.63
CA GLY A 41 18.09 -38.39 -21.82
C GLY A 41 17.94 -38.82 -23.28
N SER A 42 17.10 -39.84 -23.49
CA SER A 42 16.73 -40.33 -24.81
C SER A 42 15.28 -40.81 -24.84
N ASP A 43 14.53 -40.44 -25.87
CA ASP A 43 13.13 -40.87 -26.00
C ASP A 43 13.00 -42.37 -26.28
N GLY A 44 14.11 -43.08 -26.58
CA GLY A 44 14.21 -44.53 -26.70
C GLY A 44 14.28 -45.25 -25.33
N ASN A 45 14.55 -44.53 -24.26
CA ASN A 45 14.64 -45.07 -22.90
C ASN A 45 13.25 -45.45 -22.33
N ASN A 46 13.22 -46.22 -21.25
CA ASN A 46 11.98 -46.55 -20.53
C ASN A 46 11.45 -45.40 -19.66
N GLY A 47 12.29 -44.42 -19.30
CA GLY A 47 11.97 -43.28 -18.50
C GLY A 47 11.80 -43.55 -17.00
N THR A 48 11.92 -44.76 -16.48
CA THR A 48 11.57 -45.15 -15.12
C THR A 48 12.72 -45.02 -14.12
N SER A 49 13.86 -44.46 -14.53
CA SER A 49 14.96 -44.17 -13.60
C SER A 49 15.70 -42.90 -14.01
N ILE A 50 16.39 -42.26 -13.08
CA ILE A 50 17.23 -41.07 -13.35
C ILE A 50 18.42 -41.35 -14.25
N SER A 51 18.81 -42.62 -14.47
CA SER A 51 19.87 -43.03 -15.35
C SER A 51 19.38 -43.32 -16.77
N THR A 52 18.10 -43.49 -17.00
CA THR A 52 17.46 -43.76 -18.28
C THR A 52 16.29 -42.86 -18.57
N PRO A 53 16.45 -41.52 -18.43
CA PRO A 53 15.36 -40.57 -18.59
C PRO A 53 14.94 -40.42 -20.06
N TRP A 54 13.73 -39.96 -20.31
CA TRP A 54 13.29 -39.42 -21.58
C TRP A 54 13.92 -38.05 -21.83
N SER A 55 13.84 -37.56 -23.06
CA SER A 55 14.48 -36.32 -23.48
C SER A 55 13.48 -35.20 -23.79
N THR A 56 12.26 -35.49 -24.24
CA THR A 56 11.38 -34.46 -24.82
C THR A 56 9.97 -34.47 -24.25
N ILE A 57 9.30 -33.29 -24.29
CA ILE A 57 7.85 -33.17 -24.04
C ILE A 57 7.05 -34.00 -25.05
N THR A 58 7.52 -34.11 -26.30
CA THR A 58 6.87 -34.94 -27.32
C THR A 58 6.77 -36.38 -26.87
N LYS A 59 7.80 -36.94 -26.27
CA LYS A 59 7.79 -38.29 -25.70
C LYS A 59 6.78 -38.38 -24.53
N VAL A 60 6.79 -37.41 -23.59
CA VAL A 60 5.81 -37.39 -22.50
C VAL A 60 4.38 -37.39 -23.03
N ASN A 61 4.08 -36.56 -24.03
CA ASN A 61 2.78 -36.50 -24.67
C ASN A 61 2.38 -37.84 -25.32
N SER A 62 3.33 -38.52 -25.98
CA SER A 62 3.07 -39.82 -26.60
C SER A 62 2.80 -40.94 -25.59
N MET A 63 3.33 -40.79 -24.35
CA MET A 63 3.14 -41.76 -23.28
C MET A 63 1.91 -41.46 -22.41
N MET A 64 1.20 -40.36 -22.67
CA MET A 64 0.10 -39.87 -21.83
C MET A 64 -0.98 -40.92 -21.56
N GLY A 65 -1.28 -41.79 -22.53
CA GLY A 65 -2.26 -42.89 -22.39
C GLY A 65 -1.81 -44.01 -21.43
N ALA A 66 -0.51 -44.16 -21.22
CA ALA A 66 0.07 -45.20 -20.38
C ALA A 66 0.10 -44.84 -18.88
N PHE A 67 0.00 -43.56 -18.53
CA PHE A 67 0.03 -43.12 -17.15
C PHE A 67 -1.19 -43.61 -16.36
N THR A 68 -0.96 -43.88 -15.07
CA THR A 68 -1.99 -44.36 -14.14
C THR A 68 -2.07 -43.40 -12.95
N ALA A 69 -3.14 -43.52 -12.15
CA ALA A 69 -3.30 -42.72 -10.96
C ALA A 69 -2.15 -42.92 -9.98
N GLY A 70 -1.58 -41.82 -9.51
CA GLY A 70 -0.43 -41.78 -8.60
C GLY A 70 0.93 -41.67 -9.29
N ASP A 71 0.98 -41.77 -10.63
CA ASP A 71 2.24 -41.63 -11.38
C ASP A 71 2.80 -40.20 -11.28
N LYS A 72 4.15 -40.09 -11.27
CA LYS A 72 4.85 -38.80 -11.28
C LYS A 72 5.69 -38.69 -12.53
N ILE A 73 5.57 -37.55 -13.21
CA ILE A 73 6.30 -37.21 -14.42
C ILE A 73 7.21 -36.03 -14.05
N LEU A 74 8.50 -36.30 -13.91
CA LEU A 74 9.45 -35.44 -13.25
C LEU A 74 10.50 -34.91 -14.23
N PHE A 75 10.56 -33.60 -14.41
CA PHE A 75 11.53 -32.89 -15.21
C PHE A 75 12.76 -32.52 -14.39
N ARG A 76 13.97 -32.69 -14.95
CA ARG A 76 15.22 -32.39 -14.25
C ARG A 76 15.36 -30.87 -14.07
N ARG A 77 15.65 -30.46 -12.83
CA ARG A 77 15.99 -29.06 -12.51
C ARG A 77 17.23 -28.59 -13.28
N GLY A 78 17.21 -27.34 -13.75
CA GLY A 78 18.24 -26.72 -14.58
C GLY A 78 18.07 -26.96 -16.07
N ASP A 79 17.21 -27.88 -16.51
CA ASP A 79 16.95 -28.18 -17.92
C ASP A 79 15.85 -27.29 -18.52
N THR A 80 15.90 -27.06 -19.83
CA THR A 80 14.87 -26.34 -20.59
C THR A 80 14.28 -27.25 -21.67
N PHE A 81 12.95 -27.38 -21.66
CA PHE A 81 12.20 -28.23 -22.58
C PHE A 81 11.28 -27.35 -23.43
N PHE A 82 11.39 -27.53 -24.77
CA PHE A 82 10.53 -26.83 -25.71
C PHE A 82 9.24 -27.60 -25.96
N GLY A 83 8.12 -26.88 -26.00
CA GLY A 83 6.84 -27.37 -26.47
C GLY A 83 5.70 -27.27 -25.49
N GLN A 84 4.55 -27.80 -25.85
CA GLN A 84 3.33 -27.83 -25.04
C GLN A 84 3.17 -29.21 -24.39
N LEU A 85 3.06 -29.24 -23.06
CA LEU A 85 2.64 -30.41 -22.33
C LEU A 85 1.10 -30.54 -22.41
N THR A 86 0.60 -31.64 -23.01
CA THR A 86 -0.84 -31.88 -23.18
C THR A 86 -1.29 -33.04 -22.28
N VAL A 87 -2.06 -32.71 -21.25
CA VAL A 87 -2.53 -33.67 -20.26
C VAL A 87 -3.94 -34.13 -20.61
N SER A 88 -4.11 -35.41 -20.95
CA SER A 88 -5.40 -36.03 -21.27
C SER A 88 -5.79 -37.14 -20.30
N LYS A 89 -4.96 -37.43 -19.29
CA LYS A 89 -5.16 -38.51 -18.33
C LYS A 89 -5.52 -37.95 -16.97
N SER A 90 -6.45 -38.61 -16.30
CA SER A 90 -6.87 -38.28 -14.94
C SER A 90 -6.23 -39.19 -13.91
N GLY A 91 -5.92 -38.63 -12.76
CA GLY A 91 -5.62 -39.36 -11.54
C GLY A 91 -6.90 -39.76 -10.77
N LEU A 92 -6.75 -40.06 -9.49
CA LEU A 92 -7.81 -40.35 -8.53
C LEU A 92 -7.58 -39.51 -7.28
N ALA A 93 -8.62 -39.29 -6.49
CA ALA A 93 -8.50 -38.58 -5.21
C ALA A 93 -7.53 -39.34 -4.28
N GLY A 94 -6.47 -38.62 -3.83
CA GLY A 94 -5.40 -39.17 -3.03
C GLY A 94 -4.34 -39.99 -3.81
N ASN A 95 -4.50 -40.11 -5.14
CA ASN A 95 -3.55 -40.69 -6.07
C ASN A 95 -3.56 -39.86 -7.37
N GLU A 96 -3.23 -38.58 -7.24
CA GLU A 96 -3.18 -37.62 -8.33
C GLU A 96 -2.02 -37.96 -9.28
N ILE A 97 -2.15 -37.64 -10.57
CA ILE A 97 -1.01 -37.65 -11.49
C ILE A 97 -0.24 -36.34 -11.30
N ILE A 98 1.06 -36.42 -11.07
CA ILE A 98 1.89 -35.27 -10.76
C ILE A 98 2.86 -35.00 -11.93
N PHE A 99 2.83 -33.77 -12.46
CA PHE A 99 3.86 -33.23 -13.34
C PHE A 99 4.69 -32.24 -12.55
N GLY A 100 5.93 -32.59 -12.27
CA GLY A 100 6.80 -31.85 -11.37
C GLY A 100 8.28 -31.88 -11.74
N SER A 101 9.15 -31.70 -10.76
CA SER A 101 10.59 -31.68 -10.96
C SER A 101 11.35 -32.63 -10.04
N TYR A 102 12.58 -32.99 -10.44
CA TYR A 102 13.53 -33.73 -9.60
C TYR A 102 14.93 -33.13 -9.67
N GLY A 103 15.79 -33.52 -8.74
CA GLY A 103 17.15 -33.02 -8.63
C GLY A 103 17.23 -31.70 -7.87
N THR A 104 18.32 -30.98 -8.01
CA THR A 104 18.62 -29.72 -7.35
C THR A 104 18.91 -28.62 -8.36
N GLY A 105 18.83 -27.34 -7.95
CA GLY A 105 19.04 -26.17 -8.82
C GLY A 105 17.74 -25.48 -9.20
N GLU A 106 17.82 -24.65 -10.25
CA GLU A 106 16.70 -23.85 -10.77
C GLU A 106 15.55 -24.75 -11.26
N LEU A 107 14.32 -24.20 -11.23
CA LEU A 107 13.16 -24.92 -11.74
C LEU A 107 13.35 -25.30 -13.21
N PRO A 108 12.95 -26.51 -13.64
CA PRO A 108 12.97 -26.88 -15.05
C PRO A 108 12.03 -25.98 -15.84
N VAL A 109 12.48 -25.51 -17.00
CA VAL A 109 11.73 -24.59 -17.83
C VAL A 109 10.97 -25.37 -18.91
N ILE A 110 9.65 -25.22 -18.95
CA ILE A 110 8.84 -25.58 -20.11
C ILE A 110 8.58 -24.31 -20.90
N THR A 111 9.25 -24.15 -22.05
CA THR A 111 9.15 -22.93 -22.86
C THR A 111 8.32 -23.13 -24.11
N GLY A 112 7.48 -22.15 -24.41
CA GLY A 112 6.79 -22.03 -25.70
C GLY A 112 7.57 -21.26 -26.76
N ALA A 113 8.80 -20.85 -26.48
CA ALA A 113 9.61 -20.06 -27.41
C ALA A 113 10.58 -20.92 -28.19
N LYS A 114 10.78 -20.58 -29.48
CA LYS A 114 11.87 -21.05 -30.34
C LYS A 114 12.86 -19.93 -30.62
N SER A 115 14.12 -20.25 -30.80
CA SER A 115 15.13 -19.31 -31.24
C SER A 115 15.22 -19.30 -32.77
N PRO A 116 14.83 -18.19 -33.44
CA PRO A 116 15.04 -18.01 -34.87
C PRO A 116 16.56 -18.03 -35.20
N GLN A 117 16.95 -18.72 -36.27
CA GLN A 117 18.34 -18.92 -36.64
C GLN A 117 18.59 -18.45 -38.07
N ASN A 118 19.86 -18.41 -38.52
CA ASN A 118 20.27 -18.12 -39.87
C ASN A 118 19.80 -16.75 -40.37
N TRP A 119 19.99 -15.73 -39.53
CA TRP A 119 19.68 -14.35 -39.88
C TRP A 119 20.63 -13.85 -40.96
N ILE A 120 20.09 -13.17 -41.96
CA ILE A 120 20.85 -12.51 -43.03
C ILE A 120 20.46 -11.05 -43.11
N VAL A 121 21.37 -10.19 -43.51
CA VAL A 121 21.09 -8.76 -43.70
C VAL A 121 20.01 -8.58 -44.77
N HIS A 122 18.97 -7.80 -44.44
CA HIS A 122 17.96 -7.34 -45.37
C HIS A 122 18.30 -5.94 -45.91
N SER A 123 18.51 -4.97 -45.04
CA SER A 123 18.89 -3.61 -45.38
C SER A 123 19.45 -2.91 -44.15
N GLY A 124 20.66 -2.37 -44.19
CA GLY A 124 21.30 -1.73 -43.04
C GLY A 124 21.38 -2.67 -41.85
N ASN A 125 20.84 -2.24 -40.71
CA ASN A 125 20.77 -3.04 -39.49
C ASN A 125 19.49 -3.86 -39.36
N ILE A 126 18.70 -3.96 -40.43
CA ILE A 126 17.53 -4.83 -40.48
C ILE A 126 17.98 -6.19 -41.06
N TYR A 127 17.69 -7.21 -40.30
CA TYR A 127 17.98 -8.61 -40.68
C TYR A 127 16.65 -9.34 -40.94
N LYS A 128 16.74 -10.46 -41.66
CA LYS A 128 15.62 -11.37 -41.91
C LYS A 128 16.02 -12.82 -41.79
N THR A 129 15.07 -13.66 -41.44
CA THR A 129 15.22 -15.12 -41.48
C THR A 129 13.91 -15.78 -41.88
N THR A 130 13.97 -17.00 -42.38
CA THR A 130 12.80 -17.85 -42.61
C THR A 130 12.31 -18.40 -41.28
N PHE A 131 11.02 -18.19 -40.97
CA PHE A 131 10.40 -18.66 -39.74
C PHE A 131 9.01 -19.21 -40.05
N THR A 132 8.82 -20.53 -39.93
CA THR A 132 7.61 -21.22 -40.38
C THR A 132 6.53 -21.34 -39.34
N ASP A 133 6.88 -21.13 -38.05
CA ASP A 133 5.92 -21.16 -36.97
C ASP A 133 5.14 -19.83 -36.87
N THR A 134 3.92 -19.88 -36.44
CA THR A 134 3.18 -18.64 -36.06
C THR A 134 3.73 -18.08 -34.77
N LEU A 135 4.31 -16.89 -34.82
CA LEU A 135 4.80 -16.18 -33.64
C LEU A 135 3.86 -15.02 -33.27
N SER A 136 3.90 -14.63 -32.00
CA SER A 136 3.17 -13.47 -31.47
C SER A 136 4.12 -12.37 -31.00
N ASN A 137 5.16 -12.71 -30.27
CA ASN A 137 6.13 -11.77 -29.73
C ASN A 137 7.55 -12.29 -29.88
N LEU A 138 8.48 -11.33 -29.93
CA LEU A 138 9.92 -11.59 -30.01
C LEU A 138 10.57 -11.03 -28.74
N TYR A 139 11.47 -11.78 -28.15
CA TYR A 139 12.26 -11.36 -26.99
C TYR A 139 13.74 -11.41 -27.30
N VAL A 140 14.50 -10.45 -26.81
CA VAL A 140 15.96 -10.42 -26.91
C VAL A 140 16.53 -10.26 -25.51
N SER A 141 17.37 -11.19 -25.08
CA SER A 141 17.92 -11.23 -23.71
C SER A 141 16.82 -11.03 -22.66
N GLY A 142 15.69 -11.69 -22.85
CA GLY A 142 14.56 -11.66 -21.95
C GLY A 142 13.64 -10.42 -22.05
N ASN A 143 13.98 -9.39 -22.82
CA ASN A 143 13.18 -8.19 -23.04
C ASN A 143 12.26 -8.33 -24.25
N ILE A 144 11.00 -7.94 -24.11
CA ILE A 144 10.03 -7.97 -25.20
C ILE A 144 10.33 -6.88 -26.23
N MET A 145 10.36 -7.24 -27.52
CA MET A 145 10.54 -6.32 -28.63
C MET A 145 9.20 -5.72 -29.08
N ASN A 146 9.25 -4.60 -29.77
CA ASN A 146 8.05 -4.00 -30.34
C ASN A 146 7.74 -4.60 -31.71
N ILE A 147 6.46 -4.81 -32.01
CA ILE A 147 6.04 -4.96 -33.40
C ILE A 147 6.28 -3.61 -34.08
N ALA A 148 6.84 -3.60 -35.29
CA ALA A 148 7.12 -2.39 -36.06
C ALA A 148 5.91 -1.45 -36.08
N ARG A 149 6.06 -0.23 -35.51
CA ARG A 149 4.93 0.65 -35.22
C ARG A 149 5.14 2.10 -35.66
N PHE A 150 4.04 2.82 -35.79
CA PHE A 150 4.02 4.26 -36.02
C PHE A 150 2.98 4.96 -35.12
N PRO A 151 3.33 6.03 -34.39
CA PRO A 151 4.70 6.54 -34.19
C PRO A 151 5.54 5.55 -33.35
N ASN A 152 6.87 5.62 -33.45
CA ASN A 152 7.79 4.74 -32.72
C ASN A 152 7.68 4.88 -31.21
N SER A 153 7.21 6.05 -30.73
CA SER A 153 6.88 6.31 -29.32
C SER A 153 5.68 7.26 -29.24
N GLY A 154 5.00 7.26 -28.10
CA GLY A 154 3.80 8.08 -27.88
C GLY A 154 2.59 7.59 -28.69
N TRP A 155 1.67 8.51 -28.97
CA TRP A 155 0.34 8.23 -29.49
C TRP A 155 -0.12 9.27 -30.50
N LEU A 156 -0.82 8.85 -31.54
CA LEU A 156 -1.70 9.68 -32.34
C LEU A 156 -3.03 9.87 -31.60
N ARG A 157 -3.82 10.87 -32.03
CA ARG A 157 -5.11 11.20 -31.41
C ARG A 157 -6.21 11.28 -32.46
N THR A 158 -7.40 10.77 -32.12
CA THR A 158 -8.57 10.85 -33.00
C THR A 158 -9.17 12.26 -33.00
N ASP A 159 -9.48 12.83 -34.18
CA ASP A 159 -10.22 14.08 -34.26
C ASP A 159 -11.73 13.90 -34.03
N PHE A 160 -12.34 12.86 -34.63
CA PHE A 160 -13.70 12.45 -34.34
C PHE A 160 -13.92 10.98 -34.71
N GLY A 161 -14.91 10.37 -34.08
CA GLY A 161 -15.29 8.99 -34.38
C GLY A 161 -16.28 8.89 -35.54
N ILE A 162 -16.11 7.87 -36.40
CA ILE A 162 -17.07 7.46 -37.41
C ILE A 162 -17.80 6.23 -36.86
N SER A 163 -18.77 6.45 -35.99
CA SER A 163 -19.48 5.38 -35.27
C SER A 163 -18.52 4.39 -34.58
N ASN A 164 -18.76 3.09 -34.69
CA ASN A 164 -17.85 2.02 -34.22
C ASN A 164 -17.03 1.37 -35.34
N THR A 165 -17.06 1.93 -36.56
CA THR A 165 -16.38 1.32 -37.72
C THR A 165 -15.08 2.04 -38.12
N GLY A 166 -14.76 3.18 -37.50
CA GLY A 166 -13.57 3.93 -37.81
C GLY A 166 -13.54 5.33 -37.19
N PHE A 167 -12.52 6.09 -37.51
CA PHE A 167 -12.29 7.45 -37.05
C PHE A 167 -11.63 8.32 -38.11
N ASN A 168 -11.59 9.64 -37.88
CA ASN A 168 -10.81 10.59 -38.64
C ASN A 168 -9.66 11.14 -37.80
N ASP A 169 -8.52 11.34 -38.46
CA ASP A 169 -7.38 12.12 -37.96
C ASP A 169 -6.77 12.90 -39.13
N ALA A 170 -6.98 14.20 -39.14
CA ALA A 170 -6.50 15.08 -40.20
C ALA A 170 -4.96 15.21 -40.25
N ALA A 171 -4.26 14.83 -39.22
CA ALA A 171 -2.80 14.78 -39.20
C ALA A 171 -2.24 13.63 -40.04
N LEU A 172 -3.03 12.64 -40.40
CA LEU A 172 -2.63 11.55 -41.29
C LEU A 172 -2.65 12.00 -42.76
N ASN A 173 -1.49 12.31 -43.27
CA ASN A 173 -1.29 12.90 -44.62
C ASN A 173 -0.72 11.91 -45.66
N GLN A 174 -0.65 10.64 -45.32
CA GLN A 174 -0.16 9.59 -46.25
C GLN A 174 -1.14 9.38 -47.42
N VAL A 175 -0.62 8.80 -48.49
CA VAL A 175 -1.44 8.47 -49.68
C VAL A 175 -2.56 7.51 -49.33
N ASN A 176 -3.67 7.58 -50.04
CA ASN A 176 -4.81 6.68 -49.87
C ASN A 176 -4.35 5.20 -49.93
N GLY A 177 -4.84 4.39 -49.05
CA GLY A 177 -4.47 2.98 -48.93
C GLY A 177 -3.16 2.71 -48.16
N TYR A 178 -2.38 3.72 -47.77
CA TYR A 178 -1.11 3.53 -47.06
C TYR A 178 -1.24 2.65 -45.82
N TRP A 179 -2.28 2.87 -45.04
CA TRP A 179 -2.54 2.15 -43.78
C TRP A 179 -3.36 0.86 -43.96
N ASN A 180 -3.80 0.53 -45.17
CA ASN A 180 -4.55 -0.69 -45.38
C ASN A 180 -3.74 -1.92 -44.97
N GLY A 181 -4.35 -2.83 -44.21
CA GLY A 181 -3.71 -4.02 -43.64
C GLY A 181 -2.91 -3.78 -42.36
N ALA A 182 -2.66 -2.52 -41.96
CA ALA A 182 -2.03 -2.24 -40.67
C ALA A 182 -2.95 -2.67 -39.52
N THR A 183 -2.36 -3.02 -38.41
CA THR A 183 -3.08 -3.15 -37.14
C THR A 183 -3.18 -1.79 -36.45
N CYS A 184 -4.37 -1.37 -36.06
CA CYS A 184 -4.60 -0.20 -35.24
C CYS A 184 -4.90 -0.64 -33.80
N ARG A 185 -4.09 -0.17 -32.85
CA ARG A 185 -4.33 -0.33 -31.42
C ARG A 185 -4.83 1.00 -30.89
N ILE A 186 -6.08 1.01 -30.42
CA ILE A 186 -6.79 2.25 -30.06
C ILE A 186 -7.46 2.12 -28.69
N ARG A 187 -7.32 3.13 -27.86
CA ARG A 187 -8.15 3.26 -26.66
C ARG A 187 -9.56 3.67 -27.08
N THR A 188 -10.57 2.96 -26.64
CA THR A 188 -11.97 3.22 -27.04
C THR A 188 -12.81 3.75 -25.89
N ARG A 189 -12.38 3.50 -24.66
CA ARG A 189 -12.97 4.01 -23.40
C ARG A 189 -11.87 4.09 -22.34
N ASP A 190 -12.18 4.71 -21.24
CA ASP A 190 -11.26 4.79 -20.10
C ASP A 190 -10.75 3.41 -19.64
N TRP A 191 -11.54 2.37 -19.82
CA TRP A 191 -11.28 0.99 -19.40
C TRP A 191 -10.96 0.01 -20.54
N SER A 192 -10.76 0.48 -21.78
CA SER A 192 -10.64 -0.44 -22.92
C SER A 192 -9.69 0.03 -24.00
N TYR A 193 -8.79 -0.87 -24.41
CA TYR A 193 -8.10 -0.83 -25.70
C TYR A 193 -8.67 -1.87 -26.64
N GLU A 194 -8.77 -1.53 -27.92
CA GLU A 194 -9.15 -2.48 -28.97
C GLU A 194 -8.10 -2.57 -30.06
N VAL A 195 -8.04 -3.74 -30.70
CA VAL A 195 -7.09 -4.03 -31.78
C VAL A 195 -7.87 -4.39 -33.03
N LYS A 196 -7.71 -3.62 -34.09
CA LYS A 196 -8.45 -3.76 -35.34
C LYS A 196 -7.51 -3.67 -36.55
N THR A 197 -7.81 -4.43 -37.58
CA THR A 197 -7.13 -4.28 -38.88
C THR A 197 -7.79 -3.13 -39.65
N VAL A 198 -6.97 -2.27 -40.24
CA VAL A 198 -7.42 -1.19 -41.11
C VAL A 198 -7.82 -1.80 -42.46
N SER A 199 -9.08 -1.69 -42.82
CA SER A 199 -9.62 -2.16 -44.09
C SER A 199 -9.47 -1.13 -45.20
N ASN A 200 -9.58 0.16 -44.86
CA ASN A 200 -9.44 1.24 -45.80
C ASN A 200 -8.92 2.52 -45.11
N PHE A 201 -8.05 3.23 -45.80
CA PHE A 201 -7.54 4.55 -45.43
C PHE A 201 -7.66 5.52 -46.60
N SER A 202 -8.29 6.66 -46.37
CA SER A 202 -8.41 7.71 -47.39
C SER A 202 -8.55 9.08 -46.74
N SER A 203 -7.62 10.01 -47.06
CA SER A 203 -7.67 11.40 -46.63
C SER A 203 -7.96 11.58 -45.12
N GLY A 204 -7.18 10.94 -44.27
CA GLY A 204 -7.31 10.97 -42.81
C GLY A 204 -8.38 10.06 -42.24
N ASN A 205 -9.27 9.48 -43.08
CA ASN A 205 -10.29 8.55 -42.61
C ASN A 205 -9.72 7.13 -42.51
N VAL A 206 -9.82 6.54 -41.33
CA VAL A 206 -9.40 5.16 -41.04
C VAL A 206 -10.66 4.32 -40.83
N GLN A 207 -10.83 3.27 -41.61
CA GLN A 207 -11.92 2.30 -41.48
C GLN A 207 -11.40 0.95 -41.07
N PHE A 208 -12.10 0.27 -40.19
CA PHE A 208 -11.75 -1.03 -39.65
C PHE A 208 -12.43 -2.18 -40.44
N SER A 209 -11.79 -3.35 -40.48
CA SER A 209 -12.35 -4.58 -41.04
C SER A 209 -13.51 -5.16 -40.23
N SER A 210 -13.61 -4.80 -38.95
CA SER A 210 -14.70 -5.17 -38.05
C SER A 210 -14.93 -4.04 -37.04
N PRO A 211 -16.15 -3.81 -36.57
CA PRO A 211 -16.44 -2.74 -35.64
C PRO A 211 -15.76 -2.93 -34.28
N VAL A 212 -15.45 -1.83 -33.60
CA VAL A 212 -15.11 -1.83 -32.17
C VAL A 212 -16.36 -2.00 -31.32
N VAL A 213 -16.20 -2.46 -30.09
CA VAL A 213 -17.33 -2.67 -29.16
C VAL A 213 -17.97 -1.33 -28.79
N ASN A 214 -17.14 -0.34 -28.51
CA ASN A 214 -17.59 0.99 -28.10
C ASN A 214 -17.42 2.00 -29.24
N ALA A 215 -18.42 2.83 -29.51
CA ALA A 215 -18.31 3.90 -30.49
C ALA A 215 -17.12 4.81 -30.17
N LEU A 216 -16.36 5.15 -31.19
CA LEU A 216 -15.19 6.00 -31.06
C LEU A 216 -15.57 7.46 -30.81
N ALA A 217 -14.72 8.20 -30.12
CA ALA A 217 -14.95 9.59 -29.77
C ALA A 217 -13.66 10.42 -29.98
N PHE A 218 -13.76 11.72 -29.77
CA PHE A 218 -12.68 12.69 -29.86
C PHE A 218 -11.57 12.41 -28.84
N ASP A 219 -10.32 12.68 -29.25
CA ASP A 219 -9.11 12.76 -28.42
C ASP A 219 -8.69 11.44 -27.73
N TYR A 220 -9.11 10.27 -28.26
CA TYR A 220 -8.57 8.99 -27.83
C TYR A 220 -7.26 8.64 -28.55
N GLY A 221 -6.30 8.09 -27.80
CA GLY A 221 -4.98 7.72 -28.30
C GLY A 221 -4.98 6.42 -29.09
N TYR A 222 -4.19 6.37 -30.16
CA TYR A 222 -3.98 5.17 -30.97
C TYR A 222 -2.58 5.15 -31.60
N PHE A 223 -2.19 3.98 -32.13
CA PHE A 223 -1.04 3.81 -33.02
C PHE A 223 -1.29 2.70 -34.01
N PHE A 224 -0.53 2.71 -35.09
CA PHE A 224 -0.51 1.62 -36.08
C PHE A 224 0.69 0.71 -35.86
N ASP A 225 0.55 -0.60 -36.08
CA ASP A 225 1.66 -1.54 -36.14
C ASP A 225 1.50 -2.60 -37.23
N ASN A 226 2.46 -3.54 -37.28
CA ASN A 226 2.43 -4.74 -38.10
C ASN A 226 2.46 -4.47 -39.62
N LYS A 227 3.37 -3.60 -40.04
CA LYS A 227 3.72 -3.41 -41.48
C LYS A 227 5.24 -3.31 -41.62
N LEU A 228 5.78 -3.90 -42.67
CA LEU A 228 7.23 -3.89 -42.95
C LEU A 228 7.82 -2.50 -43.13
N ASN A 229 7.06 -1.57 -43.74
CA ASN A 229 7.51 -0.20 -43.95
C ASN A 229 7.49 0.67 -42.66
N LEU A 230 7.09 0.14 -41.54
CA LEU A 230 7.18 0.75 -40.21
C LEU A 230 8.38 0.23 -39.41
N LEU A 231 9.15 -0.69 -39.96
CA LEU A 231 10.33 -1.26 -39.32
C LEU A 231 11.52 -0.30 -39.54
N ASP A 232 11.61 0.73 -38.73
CA ASP A 232 12.57 1.83 -38.92
C ASP A 232 13.33 2.21 -37.62
N THR A 233 13.04 1.53 -36.50
CA THR A 233 13.65 1.78 -35.18
C THR A 233 14.20 0.49 -34.58
N GLU A 234 15.33 0.62 -33.86
CA GLU A 234 15.96 -0.50 -33.14
C GLU A 234 15.01 -1.15 -32.13
N GLY A 235 15.04 -2.47 -32.03
CA GLY A 235 14.18 -3.27 -31.16
C GLY A 235 12.80 -3.52 -31.74
N GLU A 236 12.56 -3.22 -33.00
CA GLU A 236 11.33 -3.55 -33.69
C GLU A 236 11.46 -4.82 -34.56
N PHE A 237 10.35 -5.53 -34.69
CA PHE A 237 10.26 -6.69 -35.60
C PHE A 237 8.98 -6.67 -36.44
N PHE A 238 9.01 -7.33 -37.58
CA PHE A 238 7.85 -7.58 -38.42
C PHE A 238 7.85 -9.04 -38.88
N TYR A 239 6.70 -9.69 -38.78
CA TYR A 239 6.54 -11.06 -39.26
C TYR A 239 5.59 -11.11 -40.46
N ASP A 240 6.17 -11.39 -41.63
CA ASP A 240 5.44 -11.61 -42.88
C ASP A 240 4.91 -13.06 -42.93
N ILE A 241 3.67 -13.23 -42.45
CA ILE A 241 3.01 -14.54 -42.35
C ILE A 241 2.91 -15.24 -43.73
N PRO A 242 2.44 -14.55 -44.81
CA PRO A 242 2.35 -15.19 -46.12
C PRO A 242 3.67 -15.72 -46.66
N ASN A 243 4.76 -15.02 -46.46
CA ASN A 243 6.10 -15.37 -46.95
C ASN A 243 6.93 -16.12 -45.92
N GLN A 244 6.44 -16.32 -44.70
CA GLN A 244 7.16 -16.96 -43.60
C GLN A 244 8.54 -16.31 -43.30
N LEU A 245 8.60 -14.97 -43.39
CA LEU A 245 9.82 -14.21 -43.17
C LEU A 245 9.67 -13.35 -41.91
N LEU A 246 10.61 -13.52 -40.99
CA LEU A 246 10.74 -12.69 -39.81
C LEU A 246 11.82 -11.64 -40.02
N TYR A 247 11.46 -10.36 -39.91
CA TYR A 247 12.37 -9.23 -40.00
C TYR A 247 12.58 -8.63 -38.62
N PHE A 248 13.81 -8.21 -38.35
CA PHE A 248 14.18 -7.65 -37.05
C PHE A 248 15.21 -6.53 -37.20
N TYR A 249 14.96 -5.37 -36.61
CA TYR A 249 15.94 -4.30 -36.49
C TYR A 249 16.70 -4.49 -35.18
N ALA A 250 17.89 -5.03 -35.24
CA ALA A 250 18.65 -5.43 -34.07
C ALA A 250 19.14 -4.21 -33.26
N PRO A 251 19.02 -4.21 -31.92
CA PRO A 251 19.55 -3.15 -31.09
C PRO A 251 21.07 -2.97 -31.23
N GLY A 252 21.52 -1.70 -31.33
CA GLY A 252 22.92 -1.35 -31.51
C GLY A 252 23.57 -1.88 -32.81
N GLY A 253 22.78 -2.31 -33.80
CA GLY A 253 23.24 -2.91 -35.00
C GLY A 253 23.92 -4.28 -34.82
N ALA A 254 23.67 -4.96 -33.69
CA ALA A 254 24.25 -6.27 -33.40
C ALA A 254 23.78 -7.32 -34.40
N ASP A 255 24.64 -8.32 -34.69
CA ASP A 255 24.25 -9.49 -35.50
C ASP A 255 23.27 -10.36 -34.67
N PRO A 256 22.00 -10.54 -35.12
CA PRO A 256 21.03 -11.37 -34.43
C PRO A 256 21.45 -12.82 -34.20
N ASN A 257 22.38 -13.34 -35.00
CA ASN A 257 22.95 -14.69 -34.82
C ASN A 257 23.77 -14.80 -33.51
N THR A 258 24.19 -13.68 -32.94
CA THR A 258 24.97 -13.63 -31.70
C THR A 258 24.09 -13.28 -30.46
N LEU A 259 22.83 -12.99 -30.69
CA LEU A 259 21.89 -12.57 -29.62
C LEU A 259 21.05 -13.76 -29.14
N GLU A 260 20.69 -13.75 -27.85
CA GLU A 260 19.67 -14.64 -27.32
C GLU A 260 18.30 -14.13 -27.77
N ILE A 261 17.77 -14.70 -28.87
CA ILE A 261 16.47 -14.34 -29.42
C ILE A 261 15.47 -15.47 -29.20
N GLN A 262 14.32 -15.15 -28.69
CA GLN A 262 13.24 -16.08 -28.38
C GLN A 262 11.92 -15.59 -29.02
N ALA A 263 11.37 -16.41 -29.95
CA ALA A 263 10.07 -16.16 -30.59
C ALA A 263 8.98 -17.02 -29.95
N THR A 264 7.94 -16.41 -29.39
CA THR A 264 6.84 -17.12 -28.74
C THR A 264 5.95 -17.80 -29.79
N VAL A 265 5.88 -19.13 -29.76
CA VAL A 265 5.19 -19.94 -30.80
C VAL A 265 4.14 -20.92 -30.22
N SER A 266 4.43 -21.60 -29.10
CA SER A 266 3.49 -22.57 -28.53
C SER A 266 2.27 -21.88 -27.97
N LYS A 267 1.09 -22.43 -28.22
CA LYS A 267 -0.16 -21.81 -27.72
C LYS A 267 -0.26 -21.84 -26.20
N PHE A 268 0.10 -22.97 -25.60
CA PHE A 268 0.11 -23.16 -24.15
C PHE A 268 1.45 -23.76 -23.72
N ASN A 269 1.86 -23.55 -22.45
CA ASN A 269 2.93 -24.38 -21.88
C ASN A 269 2.33 -25.69 -21.35
N VAL A 270 1.22 -25.63 -20.60
CA VAL A 270 0.46 -26.80 -20.14
C VAL A 270 -1.00 -26.66 -20.57
N HIS A 271 -1.50 -27.66 -21.27
CA HIS A 271 -2.88 -27.77 -21.68
C HIS A 271 -3.49 -29.04 -21.10
N LEU A 272 -4.50 -28.88 -20.22
CA LEU A 272 -5.26 -29.99 -19.71
C LEU A 272 -6.55 -30.10 -20.51
N ASN A 273 -6.78 -31.29 -21.09
CA ASN A 273 -7.98 -31.54 -21.88
C ASN A 273 -9.25 -31.41 -21.02
N PRO A 274 -10.39 -31.00 -21.62
CA PRO A 274 -11.64 -30.89 -20.88
C PRO A 274 -12.02 -32.18 -20.15
N GLY A 275 -12.42 -32.07 -18.89
CA GLY A 275 -12.84 -33.20 -18.07
C GLY A 275 -11.70 -33.97 -17.37
N VAL A 276 -10.47 -33.53 -17.48
CA VAL A 276 -9.33 -34.09 -16.72
C VAL A 276 -9.55 -33.82 -15.22
N LYS A 277 -9.18 -34.79 -14.38
CA LYS A 277 -9.39 -34.75 -12.92
C LYS A 277 -8.16 -35.17 -12.17
N PHE A 278 -7.98 -34.63 -10.98
CA PHE A 278 -6.96 -35.06 -10.03
C PHE A 278 -5.54 -35.05 -10.61
N VAL A 279 -5.12 -33.87 -11.08
CA VAL A 279 -3.78 -33.62 -11.63
C VAL A 279 -3.12 -32.49 -10.87
N ILE A 280 -1.84 -32.64 -10.59
CA ILE A 280 -0.99 -31.65 -9.95
C ILE A 280 0.09 -31.20 -10.93
N ILE A 281 0.20 -29.91 -11.16
CA ILE A 281 1.31 -29.25 -11.85
C ILE A 281 2.10 -28.49 -10.80
N GLU A 282 3.37 -28.87 -10.59
CA GLU A 282 4.15 -28.28 -9.51
C GLU A 282 5.63 -28.14 -9.83
N ASN A 283 6.25 -27.14 -9.17
CA ASN A 283 7.71 -26.97 -9.24
C ASN A 283 8.27 -26.85 -10.67
N LEU A 284 7.57 -26.13 -11.55
CA LEU A 284 7.94 -25.89 -12.94
C LEU A 284 8.01 -24.39 -13.23
N HIS A 285 8.89 -23.99 -14.14
CA HIS A 285 8.88 -22.67 -14.76
C HIS A 285 8.24 -22.77 -16.15
N LEU A 286 7.04 -22.20 -16.31
CA LEU A 286 6.27 -22.17 -17.55
C LEU A 286 6.45 -20.80 -18.21
N SER A 287 7.00 -20.76 -19.43
CA SER A 287 7.42 -19.48 -20.01
C SER A 287 7.08 -19.37 -21.49
N HIS A 288 6.82 -18.14 -21.96
CA HIS A 288 6.60 -17.80 -23.38
C HIS A 288 5.42 -18.58 -24.02
N ALA A 289 4.24 -18.50 -23.43
CA ALA A 289 3.02 -19.02 -24.05
C ALA A 289 2.34 -17.95 -24.92
N ARG A 290 2.00 -18.28 -26.17
CA ARG A 290 1.31 -17.36 -27.10
C ARG A 290 -0.13 -17.05 -26.68
N ASP A 291 -0.71 -17.85 -25.81
CA ASP A 291 -2.04 -17.64 -25.23
C ASP A 291 -1.96 -17.74 -23.71
N LYS A 292 -1.73 -18.91 -23.13
CA LYS A 292 -1.74 -19.12 -21.67
C LYS A 292 -0.64 -20.04 -21.19
N GLY A 293 -0.12 -19.73 -20.01
CA GLY A 293 0.83 -20.61 -19.33
C GLY A 293 0.19 -21.96 -18.98
N VAL A 294 -0.93 -21.93 -18.24
CA VAL A 294 -1.75 -23.13 -17.95
C VAL A 294 -3.17 -22.88 -18.43
N GLU A 295 -3.71 -23.83 -19.20
CA GLU A 295 -5.10 -23.82 -19.68
C GLU A 295 -5.80 -25.10 -19.30
N GLU A 296 -6.96 -24.96 -18.67
CA GLU A 296 -7.87 -26.08 -18.40
C GLU A 296 -9.30 -25.61 -18.57
N ALA A 297 -10.16 -26.48 -19.08
CA ALA A 297 -11.58 -26.22 -19.25
C ALA A 297 -12.43 -27.41 -18.78
N ASN A 298 -13.27 -27.19 -17.75
CA ASN A 298 -14.25 -28.12 -17.22
C ASN A 298 -13.64 -29.36 -16.52
N GLY A 299 -12.54 -29.18 -15.79
CA GLY A 299 -11.88 -30.19 -14.96
C GLY A 299 -12.40 -30.29 -13.53
N THR A 300 -11.79 -31.17 -12.75
CA THR A 300 -12.09 -31.33 -11.32
C THR A 300 -10.78 -31.55 -10.55
N SER A 301 -10.61 -30.82 -9.43
CA SER A 301 -9.48 -31.00 -8.53
C SER A 301 -8.10 -30.95 -9.24
N ILE A 302 -7.91 -29.92 -10.06
CA ILE A 302 -6.61 -29.60 -10.63
C ILE A 302 -5.88 -28.68 -9.68
N THR A 303 -4.61 -28.99 -9.40
CA THR A 303 -3.74 -28.15 -8.57
C THR A 303 -2.58 -27.61 -9.41
N VAL A 304 -2.36 -26.30 -9.38
CA VAL A 304 -1.16 -25.63 -9.90
C VAL A 304 -0.48 -24.97 -8.71
N ARG A 305 0.74 -25.44 -8.37
CA ARG A 305 1.42 -24.92 -7.19
C ARG A 305 2.93 -24.82 -7.33
N ASN A 306 3.53 -23.88 -6.59
CA ASN A 306 4.98 -23.68 -6.54
C ASN A 306 5.61 -23.52 -7.94
N CYS A 307 4.85 -23.03 -8.92
CA CYS A 307 5.29 -22.77 -10.27
C CYS A 307 5.65 -21.30 -10.46
N ARG A 308 6.59 -21.04 -11.38
CA ARG A 308 6.81 -19.73 -11.97
C ARG A 308 6.16 -19.70 -13.34
N ILE A 309 5.29 -18.74 -13.61
CA ILE A 309 4.64 -18.56 -14.92
C ILE A 309 4.99 -17.17 -15.43
N SER A 310 5.61 -17.08 -16.62
CA SER A 310 6.08 -15.80 -17.12
C SER A 310 5.90 -15.64 -18.62
N LYS A 311 5.79 -14.38 -19.07
CA LYS A 311 5.79 -14.02 -20.50
C LYS A 311 4.71 -14.75 -21.31
N SER A 312 3.52 -14.89 -20.75
CA SER A 312 2.35 -15.36 -21.49
C SER A 312 1.63 -14.17 -22.12
N ASP A 313 1.20 -14.31 -23.39
CA ASP A 313 0.60 -13.19 -24.13
C ASP A 313 -0.81 -12.86 -23.69
N LYS A 314 -1.51 -13.79 -23.05
CA LYS A 314 -2.85 -13.52 -22.49
C LYS A 314 -2.93 -13.86 -21.01
N ASN A 315 -3.13 -15.14 -20.65
CA ASN A 315 -3.27 -15.47 -19.23
C ASN A 315 -2.04 -16.22 -18.71
N GLY A 316 -1.67 -15.95 -17.45
CA GLY A 316 -0.74 -16.84 -16.74
C GLY A 316 -1.37 -18.20 -16.49
N ILE A 317 -2.47 -18.22 -15.73
CA ILE A 317 -3.24 -19.45 -15.41
C ILE A 317 -4.71 -19.19 -15.74
N ARG A 318 -5.37 -20.16 -16.40
CA ARG A 318 -6.82 -20.21 -16.54
C ARG A 318 -7.34 -21.58 -16.19
N LEU A 319 -8.18 -21.66 -15.15
CA LEU A 319 -8.85 -22.89 -14.74
C LEU A 319 -10.37 -22.68 -14.71
N TYR A 320 -11.08 -23.68 -15.25
CA TYR A 320 -12.55 -23.72 -15.29
C TYR A 320 -13.07 -25.07 -14.81
N GLY A 321 -13.86 -25.14 -13.73
CA GLY A 321 -14.39 -26.39 -13.22
C GLY A 321 -14.66 -26.37 -11.72
N THR A 322 -14.31 -27.43 -10.99
CA THR A 322 -14.68 -27.57 -9.59
C THR A 322 -13.48 -28.01 -8.74
N GLY A 323 -13.34 -27.42 -7.55
CA GLY A 323 -12.37 -27.85 -6.54
C GLY A 323 -10.90 -27.62 -6.93
N HIS A 324 -10.64 -26.67 -7.82
CA HIS A 324 -9.26 -26.36 -8.24
C HIS A 324 -8.49 -25.61 -7.16
N ARG A 325 -7.17 -25.78 -7.19
CA ARG A 325 -6.23 -25.12 -6.28
C ARG A 325 -5.14 -24.42 -7.09
N ILE A 326 -4.92 -23.13 -6.84
CA ILE A 326 -3.85 -22.32 -7.42
C ILE A 326 -3.06 -21.75 -6.25
N GLU A 327 -1.87 -22.33 -5.97
CA GLU A 327 -1.21 -22.10 -4.69
C GLU A 327 0.28 -21.80 -4.83
N ASN A 328 0.75 -20.74 -4.15
CA ASN A 328 2.16 -20.40 -4.03
C ASN A 328 2.89 -20.26 -5.38
N ASN A 329 2.21 -19.76 -6.42
CA ASN A 329 2.82 -19.51 -7.71
C ASN A 329 3.33 -18.08 -7.82
N ILE A 330 4.37 -17.88 -8.65
CA ILE A 330 4.82 -16.56 -9.10
C ILE A 330 4.37 -16.41 -10.56
N ILE A 331 3.49 -15.44 -10.81
CA ILE A 331 2.98 -15.13 -12.16
C ILE A 331 3.45 -13.71 -12.50
N GLU A 332 4.21 -13.56 -13.60
CA GLU A 332 4.82 -12.27 -13.90
C GLU A 332 4.99 -12.01 -15.41
N ASP A 333 5.00 -10.71 -15.77
CA ASP A 333 5.20 -10.26 -17.17
C ASP A 333 4.19 -10.87 -18.15
N VAL A 334 2.94 -11.02 -17.69
CA VAL A 334 1.82 -11.52 -18.50
C VAL A 334 1.15 -10.33 -19.18
N LEU A 335 0.87 -10.41 -20.50
CA LEU A 335 0.39 -9.24 -21.24
C LEU A 335 -1.09 -8.91 -21.07
N ASP A 336 -1.88 -9.79 -20.42
CA ASP A 336 -3.31 -9.55 -20.20
C ASP A 336 -3.73 -9.86 -18.75
N ILE A 337 -3.99 -11.11 -18.38
CA ILE A 337 -4.54 -11.48 -17.07
C ILE A 337 -3.61 -12.46 -16.35
N GLY A 338 -3.26 -12.18 -15.11
CA GLY A 338 -2.43 -13.10 -14.31
C GLY A 338 -3.12 -14.44 -14.07
N ILE A 339 -4.26 -14.43 -13.37
CA ILE A 339 -5.09 -15.62 -13.10
C ILE A 339 -6.53 -15.35 -13.55
N THR A 340 -7.09 -16.27 -14.33
CA THR A 340 -8.53 -16.35 -14.60
C THR A 340 -9.10 -17.60 -13.95
N ALA A 341 -9.97 -17.42 -12.97
CA ALA A 341 -10.64 -18.47 -12.25
C ALA A 341 -12.14 -18.45 -12.56
N GLN A 342 -12.64 -19.50 -13.20
CA GLN A 342 -14.07 -19.73 -13.46
C GLN A 342 -14.46 -21.05 -12.80
N MET A 343 -14.37 -21.11 -11.48
CA MET A 343 -14.45 -22.36 -10.74
C MET A 343 -15.41 -22.31 -9.56
N PHE A 344 -15.84 -23.47 -9.14
CA PHE A 344 -16.69 -23.70 -7.96
C PHE A 344 -15.85 -24.33 -6.84
N ASP A 345 -16.04 -23.83 -5.62
CA ASP A 345 -15.41 -24.37 -4.40
C ASP A 345 -13.88 -24.53 -4.50
N GLY A 346 -13.23 -23.52 -5.07
CA GLY A 346 -11.80 -23.51 -5.31
C GLY A 346 -10.98 -22.77 -4.24
N PHE A 347 -9.65 -22.86 -4.40
CA PHE A 347 -8.68 -22.16 -3.54
C PHE A 347 -7.66 -21.44 -4.42
N ILE A 348 -7.48 -20.14 -4.17
CA ILE A 348 -6.42 -19.31 -4.77
C ILE A 348 -5.63 -18.71 -3.62
N ASN A 349 -4.46 -19.28 -3.32
CA ASN A 349 -3.79 -19.00 -2.06
C ASN A 349 -2.29 -18.78 -2.24
N GLY A 350 -1.75 -17.71 -1.64
CA GLY A 350 -0.30 -17.47 -1.55
C GLY A 350 0.37 -17.16 -2.90
N ASN A 351 -0.39 -16.77 -3.94
CA ASN A 351 0.23 -16.45 -5.23
C ASN A 351 0.75 -15.02 -5.24
N THR A 352 1.88 -14.81 -5.92
CA THR A 352 2.43 -13.48 -6.21
C THR A 352 2.27 -13.20 -7.70
N ILE A 353 1.48 -12.17 -8.04
CA ILE A 353 1.15 -11.77 -9.40
C ILE A 353 1.74 -10.39 -9.66
N LYS A 354 2.68 -10.30 -10.61
CA LYS A 354 3.46 -9.07 -10.84
C LYS A 354 3.41 -8.63 -12.29
N ARG A 355 3.34 -7.31 -12.50
CA ARG A 355 3.48 -6.69 -13.82
C ARG A 355 2.57 -7.31 -14.87
N THR A 356 1.27 -7.38 -14.53
CA THR A 356 0.25 -7.99 -15.40
C THR A 356 -0.41 -6.92 -16.27
N GLY A 357 -0.44 -7.14 -17.58
CA GLY A 357 -1.15 -6.25 -18.52
C GLY A 357 -0.50 -4.86 -18.64
N LEU A 358 0.81 -4.72 -18.50
CA LEU A 358 1.47 -3.40 -18.51
C LEU A 358 1.83 -2.88 -19.90
N LYS A 359 1.49 -3.59 -20.99
CA LYS A 359 1.74 -3.14 -22.36
C LYS A 359 0.44 -2.67 -23.02
N PRO A 360 0.24 -1.35 -23.25
CA PRO A 360 -1.00 -0.82 -23.81
C PRO A 360 -1.35 -1.41 -25.18
N GLY A 361 -2.60 -1.83 -25.36
CA GLY A 361 -3.08 -2.42 -26.61
C GLY A 361 -2.72 -3.89 -26.83
N TYR A 362 -2.11 -4.59 -25.85
CA TYR A 362 -1.76 -6.01 -25.96
C TYR A 362 -2.69 -6.94 -25.17
N GLY A 363 -3.40 -6.43 -24.18
CA GLY A 363 -4.41 -7.18 -23.43
C GLY A 363 -5.78 -7.24 -24.11
N GLY A 364 -6.72 -7.90 -23.47
CA GLY A 364 -8.11 -8.06 -23.95
C GLY A 364 -8.87 -6.72 -23.96
N SER A 365 -9.75 -6.54 -24.96
CA SER A 365 -10.52 -5.31 -25.15
C SER A 365 -11.62 -5.09 -24.10
N SER A 366 -12.05 -6.13 -23.43
CA SER A 366 -13.12 -6.05 -22.42
C SER A 366 -12.68 -6.84 -21.21
N TRP A 367 -12.46 -6.13 -20.09
CA TRP A 367 -12.04 -6.75 -18.83
C TRP A 367 -10.75 -7.56 -18.94
N GLY A 368 -9.79 -7.06 -19.69
CA GLY A 368 -8.38 -7.49 -19.70
C GLY A 368 -7.52 -6.67 -18.75
N TYR A 369 -6.21 -6.92 -18.78
CA TYR A 369 -5.18 -6.22 -17.97
C TYR A 369 -5.32 -6.42 -16.45
N ILE A 370 -5.91 -7.51 -16.00
CA ILE A 370 -6.32 -7.78 -14.62
C ILE A 370 -5.31 -8.70 -13.93
N GLY A 371 -5.00 -8.42 -12.65
CA GLY A 371 -4.18 -9.32 -11.85
C GLY A 371 -4.84 -10.68 -11.63
N LEU A 372 -6.02 -10.70 -10.98
CA LEU A 372 -6.81 -11.90 -10.72
C LEU A 372 -8.28 -11.67 -11.06
N ARG A 373 -8.82 -12.47 -11.95
CA ARG A 373 -10.19 -12.43 -12.44
C ARG A 373 -11.00 -13.62 -11.96
N ALA A 374 -11.95 -13.40 -11.08
CA ALA A 374 -12.77 -14.43 -10.43
C ALA A 374 -14.26 -14.04 -10.30
N GLU A 375 -14.78 -13.15 -11.18
CA GLU A 375 -16.20 -12.74 -11.14
C GLU A 375 -17.18 -13.88 -11.47
N SER A 376 -16.70 -14.89 -12.17
CA SER A 376 -17.49 -16.10 -12.49
C SER A 376 -17.19 -17.28 -11.56
N ALA A 377 -16.30 -17.13 -10.59
CA ALA A 377 -16.07 -18.11 -9.54
C ALA A 377 -17.18 -18.04 -8.47
N THR A 378 -17.43 -19.15 -7.78
CA THR A 378 -18.40 -19.22 -6.68
C THR A 378 -17.90 -20.17 -5.60
N GLY A 379 -18.06 -19.80 -4.32
CA GLY A 379 -17.57 -20.61 -3.19
C GLY A 379 -16.04 -20.66 -3.07
N THR A 380 -15.34 -19.80 -3.80
CA THR A 380 -13.88 -19.81 -3.88
C THR A 380 -13.26 -18.97 -2.75
N GLN A 381 -12.22 -19.51 -2.13
CA GLN A 381 -11.41 -18.81 -1.14
C GLN A 381 -10.17 -18.21 -1.82
N ILE A 382 -9.97 -16.90 -1.67
CA ILE A 382 -8.90 -16.12 -2.29
C ILE A 382 -8.13 -15.46 -1.17
N ARG A 383 -6.97 -16.04 -0.78
CA ARG A 383 -6.25 -15.66 0.43
C ARG A 383 -4.76 -15.48 0.20
N TYR A 384 -4.14 -14.57 0.95
CA TYR A 384 -2.69 -14.38 0.97
C TYR A 384 -2.05 -14.14 -0.39
N ASN A 385 -2.82 -13.65 -1.38
CA ASN A 385 -2.26 -13.33 -2.68
C ASN A 385 -1.73 -11.90 -2.69
N ILE A 386 -0.66 -11.69 -3.44
CA ILE A 386 -0.04 -10.38 -3.64
C ILE A 386 -0.20 -10.00 -5.12
N ILE A 387 -0.84 -8.87 -5.39
CA ILE A 387 -0.84 -8.21 -6.68
C ILE A 387 0.14 -7.03 -6.61
N ASP A 388 1.13 -7.03 -7.47
CA ASP A 388 2.09 -5.93 -7.64
C ASP A 388 2.08 -5.48 -9.10
N SER A 389 1.39 -4.40 -9.37
CA SER A 389 1.22 -3.77 -10.67
C SER A 389 0.33 -4.55 -11.65
N SER A 390 -0.91 -4.07 -11.80
CA SER A 390 -1.85 -4.51 -12.85
C SER A 390 -2.24 -3.34 -13.76
N GLY A 391 -2.37 -3.62 -15.05
CA GLY A 391 -2.71 -2.62 -16.05
C GLY A 391 -4.10 -2.02 -15.87
N TYR A 392 -5.04 -2.80 -15.31
CA TYR A 392 -6.38 -2.37 -14.94
C TYR A 392 -6.67 -2.76 -13.49
N THR A 393 -7.69 -3.57 -13.21
CA THR A 393 -8.03 -3.90 -11.83
C THR A 393 -7.07 -4.93 -11.21
N GLY A 394 -6.79 -4.80 -9.92
CA GLY A 394 -6.02 -5.83 -9.20
C GLY A 394 -6.82 -7.13 -9.14
N PHE A 395 -7.97 -7.10 -8.48
CA PHE A 395 -8.95 -8.19 -8.45
C PHE A 395 -10.25 -7.78 -9.16
N ARG A 396 -10.87 -8.74 -9.84
CA ARG A 396 -12.27 -8.66 -10.25
C ARG A 396 -13.02 -9.82 -9.63
N LEU A 397 -13.98 -9.52 -8.75
CA LEU A 397 -14.65 -10.49 -7.90
C LEU A 397 -16.15 -10.47 -8.13
N GLY A 398 -16.81 -11.61 -7.88
CA GLY A 398 -18.27 -11.74 -7.92
C GLY A 398 -18.78 -12.83 -6.98
N LYS A 399 -20.09 -12.99 -6.90
CA LYS A 399 -20.84 -14.04 -6.19
C LYS A 399 -20.28 -14.41 -4.81
N ASN A 400 -20.56 -15.59 -4.35
CA ASN A 400 -20.31 -16.14 -3.02
C ASN A 400 -18.83 -16.55 -2.84
N ASN A 401 -17.90 -15.59 -2.90
CA ASN A 401 -16.46 -15.81 -2.68
C ASN A 401 -15.99 -15.15 -1.38
N ILE A 402 -14.86 -15.57 -0.89
CA ILE A 402 -14.16 -14.96 0.26
C ILE A 402 -12.78 -14.49 -0.19
N ALA A 403 -12.55 -13.18 -0.20
CA ALA A 403 -11.24 -12.57 -0.46
C ALA A 403 -10.72 -11.97 0.85
N GLU A 404 -9.68 -12.58 1.42
CA GLU A 404 -9.15 -12.11 2.70
C GLU A 404 -7.62 -12.26 2.79
N TYR A 405 -7.00 -11.33 3.54
CA TYR A 405 -5.56 -11.32 3.75
C TYR A 405 -4.75 -11.19 2.45
N ASN A 406 -5.27 -10.47 1.46
CA ASN A 406 -4.54 -10.22 0.22
C ASN A 406 -3.95 -8.80 0.24
N ILE A 407 -2.89 -8.62 -0.54
CA ILE A 407 -2.25 -7.32 -0.77
C ILE A 407 -2.46 -6.96 -2.24
N ILE A 408 -3.09 -5.82 -2.50
CA ILE A 408 -3.31 -5.29 -3.85
C ILE A 408 -2.65 -3.92 -3.93
N ASP A 409 -1.61 -3.83 -4.73
CA ASP A 409 -0.81 -2.63 -4.88
C ASP A 409 -0.65 -2.26 -6.36
N TYR A 410 -0.62 -0.97 -6.69
CA TYR A 410 -0.44 -0.41 -8.04
C TYR A 410 -1.41 -0.96 -9.10
N SER A 411 -2.71 -0.78 -8.90
CA SER A 411 -3.72 -1.08 -9.91
C SER A 411 -3.97 0.10 -10.86
N CYS A 412 -4.59 -0.16 -12.01
CA CYS A 412 -4.92 0.83 -13.04
C CYS A 412 -3.70 1.58 -13.59
N VAL A 413 -2.58 0.85 -13.81
CA VAL A 413 -1.34 1.45 -14.31
C VAL A 413 -1.46 1.88 -15.79
N ILE A 414 -2.28 1.20 -16.58
CA ILE A 414 -2.46 1.43 -18.02
C ILE A 414 -3.84 1.97 -18.37
N LEU A 415 -4.86 1.53 -17.67
CA LEU A 415 -6.25 1.92 -17.89
C LEU A 415 -6.77 2.78 -16.74
N ASN A 416 -7.97 3.29 -16.89
CA ASN A 416 -8.66 4.20 -15.99
C ASN A 416 -10.03 3.63 -15.64
N ASP A 417 -10.75 4.24 -14.69
CA ASP A 417 -12.10 3.83 -14.26
C ASP A 417 -12.15 2.38 -13.75
N GLY A 418 -11.21 2.05 -12.88
CA GLY A 418 -11.08 0.76 -12.23
C GLY A 418 -10.52 0.89 -10.81
N GLY A 419 -10.09 -0.20 -10.21
CA GLY A 419 -9.61 -0.14 -8.83
C GLY A 419 -8.74 -1.32 -8.39
N GLY A 420 -8.33 -1.27 -7.13
CA GLY A 420 -7.66 -2.41 -6.50
C GLY A 420 -8.56 -3.65 -6.55
N ILE A 421 -9.81 -3.52 -6.12
CA ILE A 421 -10.84 -4.56 -6.26
C ILE A 421 -12.04 -3.98 -7.00
N ALA A 422 -12.42 -4.59 -8.12
CA ALA A 422 -13.70 -4.34 -8.79
C ALA A 422 -14.66 -5.50 -8.52
N ILE A 423 -15.90 -5.19 -8.16
CA ILE A 423 -16.92 -6.20 -7.88
C ILE A 423 -18.05 -6.16 -8.91
N ASP A 424 -18.56 -7.32 -9.24
CA ASP A 424 -19.51 -7.47 -10.33
C ASP A 424 -20.45 -8.66 -10.08
N ASN A 425 -21.75 -8.45 -10.22
CA ASN A 425 -22.78 -9.48 -10.07
C ASN A 425 -22.66 -10.27 -8.75
N VAL A 426 -22.66 -9.52 -7.65
CA VAL A 426 -22.35 -10.03 -6.29
C VAL A 426 -23.59 -10.58 -5.60
N ASP A 427 -23.44 -11.75 -4.98
CA ASP A 427 -24.34 -12.26 -3.95
C ASP A 427 -23.53 -13.12 -2.97
N GLY A 428 -23.37 -12.65 -1.73
CA GLY A 428 -22.62 -13.35 -0.68
C GLY A 428 -21.10 -13.14 -0.65
N LEU A 429 -20.56 -12.19 -1.40
CA LEU A 429 -19.11 -11.89 -1.42
C LEU A 429 -18.65 -11.30 -0.08
N GLN A 430 -17.50 -11.74 0.39
CA GLN A 430 -16.81 -11.19 1.56
C GLN A 430 -15.41 -10.70 1.19
N ILE A 431 -15.11 -9.44 1.48
CA ILE A 431 -13.81 -8.78 1.29
C ILE A 431 -13.32 -8.36 2.67
N LYS A 432 -12.35 -9.11 3.24
CA LYS A 432 -11.96 -8.95 4.64
C LYS A 432 -10.46 -8.85 4.81
N ASN A 433 -10.01 -7.93 5.69
CA ASN A 433 -8.61 -7.86 6.11
C ASN A 433 -7.62 -7.82 4.94
N ASN A 434 -7.97 -7.15 3.83
CA ASN A 434 -7.06 -6.95 2.71
C ASN A 434 -6.39 -5.58 2.83
N ILE A 435 -5.20 -5.47 2.24
CA ILE A 435 -4.49 -4.21 2.08
C ILE A 435 -4.60 -3.81 0.62
N ILE A 436 -5.26 -2.67 0.35
CA ILE A 436 -5.58 -2.19 -1.00
C ILE A 436 -5.06 -0.77 -1.12
N LYS A 437 -4.01 -0.58 -1.92
CA LYS A 437 -3.34 0.71 -1.96
C LYS A 437 -2.85 1.09 -3.36
N ASN A 438 -2.57 2.40 -3.54
CA ASN A 438 -1.87 2.95 -4.70
C ASN A 438 -2.52 2.64 -6.06
N SER A 439 -3.85 2.55 -6.15
CA SER A 439 -4.50 2.52 -7.46
C SER A 439 -4.31 3.86 -8.15
N ILE A 440 -3.67 3.87 -9.34
CA ILE A 440 -3.13 5.11 -9.94
C ILE A 440 -4.13 5.76 -10.89
N GLY A 441 -4.75 5.00 -11.79
CA GLY A 441 -5.54 5.50 -12.91
C GLY A 441 -4.67 6.17 -13.99
N ASN A 442 -4.78 5.72 -15.22
CA ASN A 442 -4.00 6.26 -16.32
C ASN A 442 -4.91 6.82 -17.41
N LYS A 443 -4.78 8.12 -17.65
CA LYS A 443 -5.50 8.83 -18.71
C LYS A 443 -4.64 9.26 -19.90
N GLU A 444 -3.41 8.76 -20.01
CA GLU A 444 -2.45 9.19 -21.02
C GLU A 444 -3.04 9.18 -22.44
N THR A 445 -3.86 8.18 -22.75
CA THR A 445 -4.51 8.02 -24.07
C THR A 445 -6.02 8.23 -24.04
N ALA A 446 -6.56 8.69 -22.92
CA ALA A 446 -7.94 9.17 -22.82
C ALA A 446 -8.02 10.66 -23.12
N PRO A 447 -9.20 11.24 -23.35
CA PRO A 447 -9.38 12.67 -23.54
C PRO A 447 -8.77 13.50 -22.40
N ALA A 448 -8.12 14.62 -22.74
CA ALA A 448 -7.39 15.44 -21.77
C ALA A 448 -8.27 15.93 -20.59
N ALA A 449 -9.57 16.14 -20.86
CA ALA A 449 -10.55 16.56 -19.86
C ALA A 449 -10.92 15.48 -18.82
N ASN A 450 -10.60 14.20 -19.08
CA ASN A 450 -10.93 13.12 -18.15
C ASN A 450 -10.07 13.21 -16.86
N TYR A 451 -10.64 12.70 -15.77
CA TYR A 451 -9.93 12.56 -14.48
C TYR A 451 -9.20 11.23 -14.42
N ASN A 452 -8.24 11.11 -13.50
CA ASN A 452 -7.68 9.80 -13.12
C ASN A 452 -8.68 9.09 -12.20
N LEU A 453 -9.53 8.26 -12.79
CA LEU A 453 -10.55 7.50 -12.08
C LEU A 453 -9.95 6.17 -11.62
N SER A 454 -9.58 6.10 -10.34
CA SER A 454 -9.06 4.87 -9.75
C SER A 454 -9.49 4.75 -8.30
N TYR A 455 -9.94 3.58 -7.94
CA TYR A 455 -10.59 3.31 -6.68
C TYR A 455 -9.83 2.25 -5.88
N GLY A 456 -10.01 2.24 -4.57
CA GLY A 456 -9.60 1.08 -3.78
C GLY A 456 -10.54 -0.08 -4.04
N ILE A 457 -11.83 0.08 -3.73
CA ILE A 457 -12.90 -0.89 -4.08
C ILE A 457 -13.94 -0.17 -4.93
N TYR A 458 -14.27 -0.76 -6.08
CA TYR A 458 -15.23 -0.24 -7.06
C TYR A 458 -16.43 -1.18 -7.25
N PHE A 459 -17.63 -0.63 -7.10
CA PHE A 459 -18.87 -1.34 -7.38
C PHE A 459 -19.22 -1.17 -8.86
N GLY A 460 -19.21 -2.28 -9.60
CA GLY A 460 -19.64 -2.28 -11.00
C GLY A 460 -21.15 -2.10 -11.17
N ASN A 461 -21.58 -1.84 -12.40
CA ASN A 461 -22.98 -1.57 -12.78
C ASN A 461 -23.84 -2.83 -12.83
N THR A 462 -23.78 -3.67 -11.80
CA THR A 462 -24.49 -4.95 -11.70
C THR A 462 -25.18 -5.08 -10.35
N PRO A 463 -26.17 -5.98 -10.21
CA PRO A 463 -26.81 -6.23 -8.90
C PRO A 463 -25.80 -6.69 -7.85
N ILE A 464 -25.84 -6.09 -6.67
CA ILE A 464 -24.94 -6.39 -5.55
C ILE A 464 -25.77 -6.66 -4.31
N LYS A 465 -25.63 -7.87 -3.75
CA LYS A 465 -26.37 -8.34 -2.57
C LYS A 465 -25.46 -9.06 -1.59
N ASN A 466 -25.85 -9.01 -0.32
CA ASN A 466 -25.18 -9.78 0.74
C ASN A 466 -23.65 -9.58 0.75
N LEU A 467 -23.19 -8.34 0.59
CA LEU A 467 -21.78 -7.98 0.52
C LEU A 467 -21.25 -7.59 1.88
N ILE A 468 -20.07 -8.12 2.26
CA ILE A 468 -19.34 -7.70 3.44
C ILE A 468 -17.98 -7.15 3.03
N ILE A 469 -17.69 -5.91 3.41
CA ILE A 469 -16.38 -5.26 3.28
C ILE A 469 -15.95 -4.88 4.71
N SER A 470 -14.99 -5.61 5.30
CA SER A 470 -14.63 -5.39 6.70
C SER A 470 -13.16 -5.58 7.01
N GLY A 471 -12.63 -4.75 7.91
CA GLY A 471 -11.26 -4.86 8.40
C GLY A 471 -10.18 -4.56 7.35
N ASN A 472 -10.52 -3.96 6.20
CA ASN A 472 -9.57 -3.69 5.15
C ASN A 472 -8.83 -2.37 5.40
N THR A 473 -7.57 -2.30 4.98
CA THR A 473 -6.81 -1.06 4.84
C THR A 473 -6.86 -0.60 3.40
N ILE A 474 -7.42 0.59 3.14
CA ILE A 474 -7.64 1.15 1.80
C ILE A 474 -6.98 2.53 1.75
N ALA A 475 -5.80 2.62 1.13
CA ALA A 475 -4.97 3.80 1.26
C ALA A 475 -4.36 4.29 -0.06
N HIS A 476 -4.16 5.61 -0.15
CA HIS A 476 -3.41 6.26 -1.24
C HIS A 476 -3.94 6.00 -2.66
N ASN A 477 -5.21 5.66 -2.82
CA ASN A 477 -5.82 5.50 -4.13
C ASN A 477 -6.06 6.88 -4.77
N ARG A 478 -5.80 6.99 -6.06
CA ARG A 478 -5.71 8.28 -6.76
C ARG A 478 -7.04 9.02 -6.91
N PHE A 479 -8.17 8.38 -6.59
CA PHE A 479 -9.48 9.03 -6.63
C PHE A 479 -10.28 8.75 -5.35
N VAL A 480 -10.91 7.59 -5.21
CA VAL A 480 -11.80 7.26 -4.08
C VAL A 480 -11.36 5.96 -3.41
N GLY A 481 -11.48 5.89 -2.08
CA GLY A 481 -11.21 4.65 -1.34
C GLY A 481 -12.24 3.55 -1.67
N ILE A 482 -13.49 3.75 -1.32
CA ILE A 482 -14.61 2.87 -1.70
C ILE A 482 -15.62 3.67 -2.52
N TYR A 483 -15.87 3.26 -3.76
CA TYR A 483 -16.88 3.88 -4.62
C TYR A 483 -18.09 2.98 -4.77
N VAL A 484 -19.17 3.36 -4.13
CA VAL A 484 -20.49 2.72 -4.23
C VAL A 484 -21.26 3.38 -5.36
N ASP A 485 -21.13 2.81 -6.55
CA ASP A 485 -21.81 3.26 -7.76
C ASP A 485 -23.17 2.55 -7.89
N ASN A 486 -24.25 3.26 -7.54
CA ASN A 486 -25.58 2.68 -7.48
C ASN A 486 -26.32 2.74 -8.84
N THR A 487 -25.79 2.05 -9.84
CA THR A 487 -26.45 1.91 -11.15
C THR A 487 -27.47 0.76 -11.19
N ASN A 488 -27.38 -0.16 -10.22
CA ASN A 488 -28.26 -1.30 -10.05
C ASN A 488 -28.72 -1.44 -8.60
N SER A 489 -29.58 -2.41 -8.31
CA SER A 489 -30.06 -2.65 -6.95
C SER A 489 -28.93 -3.07 -6.02
N LEU A 490 -28.84 -2.41 -4.88
CA LEU A 490 -27.97 -2.75 -3.75
C LEU A 490 -28.85 -3.25 -2.60
N ASP A 491 -28.49 -4.39 -1.99
CA ASP A 491 -29.25 -4.97 -0.88
C ASP A 491 -28.34 -5.69 0.10
N ASN A 492 -28.47 -5.40 1.39
CA ASN A 492 -27.69 -5.96 2.48
C ASN A 492 -26.17 -5.78 2.28
N ILE A 493 -25.72 -4.53 2.19
CA ILE A 493 -24.31 -4.15 2.04
C ILE A 493 -23.76 -3.77 3.40
N GLN A 494 -22.66 -4.38 3.81
CA GLN A 494 -22.01 -4.11 5.09
C GLN A 494 -20.59 -3.61 4.86
N ILE A 495 -20.32 -2.36 5.22
CA ILE A 495 -19.01 -1.71 5.16
C ILE A 495 -18.61 -1.38 6.60
N ARG A 496 -17.71 -2.20 7.19
CA ARG A 496 -17.44 -2.13 8.62
C ARG A 496 -15.96 -2.18 8.95
N ASP A 497 -15.57 -1.44 9.96
CA ASP A 497 -14.26 -1.57 10.60
C ASP A 497 -13.07 -1.46 9.62
N ASN A 498 -13.24 -0.70 8.52
CA ASN A 498 -12.19 -0.46 7.55
C ASN A 498 -11.41 0.80 7.89
N VAL A 499 -10.13 0.81 7.56
CA VAL A 499 -9.26 2.00 7.59
C VAL A 499 -9.14 2.54 6.17
N LEU A 500 -9.72 3.71 5.91
CA LEU A 500 -9.61 4.43 4.65
C LEU A 500 -8.75 5.66 4.87
N TYR A 501 -7.57 5.69 4.26
CA TYR A 501 -6.55 6.68 4.57
C TYR A 501 -6.02 7.36 3.30
N ASN A 502 -6.11 8.70 3.26
CA ASN A 502 -5.50 9.54 2.22
C ASN A 502 -5.84 9.12 0.78
N ASN A 503 -7.08 8.73 0.51
CA ASN A 503 -7.55 8.56 -0.85
C ASN A 503 -7.86 9.94 -1.44
N PHE A 504 -7.37 10.23 -2.62
CA PHE A 504 -7.13 11.59 -3.14
C PHE A 504 -8.35 12.52 -3.17
N TRP A 505 -9.55 12.00 -3.47
CA TRP A 505 -10.78 12.80 -3.55
C TRP A 505 -11.65 12.67 -2.30
N THR A 506 -12.02 11.44 -1.95
CA THR A 506 -12.81 11.12 -0.75
C THR A 506 -12.51 9.70 -0.29
N GLN A 507 -12.73 9.43 1.00
CA GLN A 507 -12.49 8.10 1.53
C GLN A 507 -13.59 7.14 1.09
N ILE A 508 -14.85 7.55 1.12
CA ILE A 508 -15.98 6.77 0.61
C ILE A 508 -16.92 7.66 -0.19
N LYS A 509 -17.44 7.15 -1.31
CA LYS A 509 -18.41 7.84 -2.15
C LYS A 509 -19.62 6.99 -2.45
N PHE A 510 -20.80 7.55 -2.31
CA PHE A 510 -22.08 6.98 -2.71
C PHE A 510 -22.66 7.80 -3.86
N THR A 511 -23.06 7.14 -4.94
CA THR A 511 -23.70 7.78 -6.10
C THR A 511 -24.95 7.04 -6.46
N ASP A 512 -26.09 7.75 -6.54
CA ASP A 512 -27.27 7.29 -7.25
C ASP A 512 -27.23 7.88 -8.66
N LEU A 513 -27.33 7.06 -9.68
CA LEU A 513 -27.31 7.51 -11.06
C LEU A 513 -28.65 8.14 -11.48
N SER A 514 -28.69 8.71 -12.69
CA SER A 514 -29.77 9.51 -13.23
C SER A 514 -31.19 8.94 -12.99
N ALA A 515 -32.19 9.81 -12.96
CA ALA A 515 -33.60 9.47 -12.69
C ALA A 515 -34.14 8.28 -13.48
N SER A 516 -33.63 8.07 -14.71
CA SER A 516 -34.06 6.95 -15.57
C SER A 516 -33.45 5.59 -15.20
N SER A 517 -32.40 5.56 -14.40
CA SER A 517 -31.64 4.35 -14.03
C SER A 517 -31.60 4.08 -12.53
N TYR A 518 -32.36 4.84 -11.73
CA TYR A 518 -32.41 4.66 -10.29
C TYR A 518 -32.79 3.23 -9.89
N LYS A 519 -32.02 2.68 -8.99
CA LYS A 519 -32.25 1.41 -8.32
C LYS A 519 -32.19 1.62 -6.81
N SER A 520 -33.08 0.95 -6.10
CA SER A 520 -33.15 1.05 -4.64
C SER A 520 -31.88 0.53 -3.99
N SER A 521 -31.46 1.23 -2.94
CA SER A 521 -30.44 0.75 -2.01
C SER A 521 -31.10 0.48 -0.66
N TYR A 522 -31.08 -0.76 -0.22
CA TYR A 522 -31.68 -1.15 1.05
C TYR A 522 -30.67 -1.83 1.96
N ASN A 523 -30.88 -1.67 3.27
CA ASN A 523 -30.11 -2.37 4.31
C ASN A 523 -28.58 -2.19 4.17
N THR A 524 -28.11 -1.02 3.72
CA THR A 524 -26.70 -0.69 3.75
C THR A 524 -26.30 -0.29 5.16
N ILE A 525 -25.25 -0.89 5.69
CA ILE A 525 -24.66 -0.58 7.00
C ILE A 525 -23.24 -0.10 6.79
N CYS A 526 -22.94 1.12 7.25
CA CYS A 526 -21.59 1.70 7.19
C CYS A 526 -21.17 2.12 8.60
N LYS A 527 -20.44 1.25 9.32
CA LYS A 527 -20.14 1.42 10.74
C LYS A 527 -18.71 1.06 11.13
N GLY A 528 -18.18 1.75 12.14
CA GLY A 528 -16.86 1.45 12.71
C GLY A 528 -15.69 1.78 11.81
N ASN A 529 -15.92 2.48 10.68
CA ASN A 529 -14.85 2.80 9.75
C ASN A 529 -14.07 4.03 10.19
N ILE A 530 -12.79 4.07 9.83
CA ILE A 530 -11.92 5.24 9.99
C ILE A 530 -11.78 5.89 8.62
N PHE A 531 -12.27 7.13 8.46
CA PHE A 531 -12.14 7.95 7.26
C PHE A 531 -11.11 9.05 7.53
N TYR A 532 -9.86 8.85 7.14
CA TYR A 532 -8.75 9.73 7.43
C TYR A 532 -8.24 10.45 6.18
N SER A 533 -8.45 11.76 6.11
CA SER A 533 -8.07 12.64 5.02
C SER A 533 -6.81 13.44 5.37
N LEU A 534 -5.91 13.68 4.40
CA LEU A 534 -4.66 14.43 4.58
C LEU A 534 -4.56 15.70 3.72
N SER A 535 -5.67 16.17 3.20
CA SER A 535 -5.74 17.41 2.44
C SER A 535 -7.05 18.14 2.74
N TRP A 536 -7.00 19.46 2.78
CA TRP A 536 -8.20 20.28 2.98
C TRP A 536 -9.26 20.09 1.88
N LYS A 537 -8.86 19.56 0.70
CA LYS A 537 -9.78 19.26 -0.43
C LYS A 537 -10.49 17.92 -0.29
N GLN A 538 -9.94 17.02 0.51
CA GLN A 538 -10.51 15.70 0.74
C GLN A 538 -11.67 15.77 1.73
N VAL A 539 -12.68 14.95 1.51
CA VAL A 539 -13.73 14.69 2.49
C VAL A 539 -13.74 13.22 2.91
N GLY A 540 -14.23 12.94 4.11
CA GLY A 540 -14.38 11.56 4.58
C GLY A 540 -15.45 10.81 3.80
N MET A 541 -16.60 11.45 3.55
CA MET A 541 -17.71 10.87 2.80
C MET A 541 -18.25 11.85 1.76
N GLU A 542 -18.55 11.35 0.56
CA GLU A 542 -19.27 12.11 -0.47
C GLU A 542 -20.53 11.37 -0.88
N HIS A 543 -21.65 12.09 -0.93
CA HIS A 543 -22.92 11.57 -1.39
C HIS A 543 -23.41 12.39 -2.59
N GLN A 544 -23.47 11.77 -3.77
CA GLN A 544 -23.90 12.39 -5.01
C GLN A 544 -25.29 11.87 -5.41
N MET A 545 -26.31 12.72 -5.30
CA MET A 545 -27.70 12.37 -5.50
C MET A 545 -28.24 12.92 -6.81
N PHE A 546 -28.85 12.06 -7.62
CA PHE A 546 -29.64 12.45 -8.79
C PHE A 546 -31.15 12.49 -8.52
N HIS A 547 -31.56 11.96 -7.36
CA HIS A 547 -32.96 11.90 -6.92
C HIS A 547 -33.17 12.63 -5.60
N SER A 548 -34.40 13.02 -5.33
CA SER A 548 -34.83 13.65 -4.09
C SER A 548 -35.01 12.62 -2.96
N LEU A 549 -34.08 11.69 -2.82
CA LEU A 549 -34.08 10.74 -1.72
C LEU A 549 -33.65 11.36 -0.41
N THR A 550 -34.18 10.89 0.67
CA THR A 550 -33.57 11.15 2.00
C THR A 550 -32.32 10.31 2.13
N PHE A 551 -31.35 10.78 2.90
CA PHE A 551 -30.11 10.02 3.09
C PHE A 551 -30.36 8.68 3.78
N SER A 552 -31.37 8.60 4.65
CA SER A 552 -31.81 7.37 5.30
C SER A 552 -32.22 6.24 4.36
N ASP A 553 -32.59 6.58 3.11
CA ASP A 553 -32.89 5.58 2.09
C ASP A 553 -31.66 4.76 1.64
N TYR A 554 -30.46 5.25 1.94
CA TYR A 554 -29.20 4.51 1.69
C TYR A 554 -28.88 3.47 2.75
N GLY A 555 -29.26 3.68 3.99
CA GLY A 555 -28.99 2.75 5.05
C GLY A 555 -28.68 3.40 6.40
N ASN A 556 -27.91 2.71 7.24
CA ASN A 556 -27.57 3.12 8.60
C ASN A 556 -26.05 3.41 8.67
N PHE A 557 -25.72 4.64 8.97
CA PHE A 557 -24.35 5.16 9.14
C PHE A 557 -24.15 5.52 10.59
N ASP A 558 -23.16 4.89 11.25
CA ASP A 558 -22.94 5.18 12.67
C ASP A 558 -21.57 4.68 13.16
N SER A 559 -21.14 5.19 14.31
CA SER A 559 -19.91 4.75 14.99
C SER A 559 -18.65 4.86 14.12
N ASN A 560 -18.65 5.74 13.11
CA ASN A 560 -17.49 6.00 12.27
C ASN A 560 -16.57 7.05 12.90
N TYR A 561 -15.29 7.00 12.57
CA TYR A 561 -14.31 8.01 12.94
C TYR A 561 -13.94 8.83 11.73
N TYR A 562 -14.19 10.13 11.77
CA TYR A 562 -13.84 11.07 10.71
C TYR A 562 -12.62 11.90 11.10
N ALA A 563 -11.65 12.03 10.23
CA ALA A 563 -10.49 12.87 10.44
C ALA A 563 -10.09 13.62 9.17
N ASN A 564 -9.95 14.93 9.32
CA ASN A 564 -9.23 15.78 8.41
C ASN A 564 -8.55 16.89 9.21
N PRO A 565 -7.24 16.79 9.49
CA PRO A 565 -6.53 17.78 10.29
C PRO A 565 -6.46 19.18 9.65
N TYR A 566 -6.91 19.32 8.40
CA TYR A 566 -6.84 20.57 7.62
C TYR A 566 -8.20 21.17 7.29
N ASN A 567 -9.29 20.49 7.62
CA ASN A 567 -10.64 20.94 7.31
C ASN A 567 -11.67 20.30 8.24
N GLU A 568 -12.53 21.08 8.85
CA GLU A 568 -13.60 20.59 9.71
C GLU A 568 -14.86 20.11 8.94
N TYR A 569 -14.93 20.39 7.63
CA TYR A 569 -15.99 19.92 6.74
C TYR A 569 -15.59 18.58 6.14
N ILE A 570 -16.23 17.53 6.59
CA ILE A 570 -15.80 16.14 6.33
C ILE A 570 -16.81 15.31 5.54
N ILE A 571 -17.99 15.83 5.31
CA ILE A 571 -19.04 15.17 4.53
C ILE A 571 -19.53 16.13 3.44
N ARG A 572 -19.58 15.69 2.20
CA ARG A 572 -20.10 16.45 1.06
C ARG A 572 -21.37 15.81 0.53
N ARG A 573 -22.44 16.58 0.41
CA ARG A 573 -23.67 16.18 -0.25
C ARG A 573 -23.90 17.01 -1.49
N MET A 574 -24.05 16.34 -2.63
CA MET A 574 -24.29 16.97 -3.92
C MET A 574 -25.65 16.50 -4.44
N ILE A 575 -26.51 17.44 -4.79
CA ILE A 575 -27.76 17.19 -5.50
C ILE A 575 -27.53 17.58 -6.96
N MET A 576 -27.75 16.64 -7.88
CA MET A 576 -27.45 16.82 -9.30
C MET A 576 -28.61 17.49 -10.05
N PRO A 577 -28.40 17.98 -11.30
CA PRO A 577 -29.45 18.64 -12.07
C PRO A 577 -30.78 17.85 -12.14
N PRO A 578 -31.95 18.52 -12.22
CA PRO A 578 -32.07 19.95 -12.49
C PRO A 578 -31.88 20.89 -11.30
N ASN A 579 -31.83 20.39 -10.09
CA ASN A 579 -31.74 21.19 -8.85
C ASN A 579 -30.33 21.19 -8.27
N TYR A 580 -29.30 21.44 -9.08
CA TYR A 580 -27.92 21.35 -8.61
C TYR A 580 -27.68 22.17 -7.34
N SER A 581 -27.20 21.47 -6.31
CA SER A 581 -26.66 22.08 -5.10
C SER A 581 -25.54 21.20 -4.54
N SER A 582 -24.55 21.84 -3.92
CA SER A 582 -23.48 21.15 -3.19
C SER A 582 -23.34 21.80 -1.84
N LYS A 583 -23.34 20.99 -0.80
CA LYS A 583 -23.11 21.46 0.57
C LYS A 583 -22.14 20.52 1.28
N GLU A 584 -21.19 21.12 1.99
CA GLU A 584 -20.28 20.44 2.88
C GLU A 584 -20.77 20.60 4.32
N TYR A 585 -20.60 19.54 5.11
CA TYR A 585 -21.08 19.46 6.48
C TYR A 585 -19.94 19.11 7.43
N ARG A 586 -19.98 19.75 8.59
CA ARG A 586 -19.27 19.27 9.78
C ARG A 586 -20.07 18.11 10.40
N LEU A 587 -19.42 17.24 11.14
CA LEU A 587 -20.08 16.09 11.74
C LEU A 587 -21.27 16.50 12.66
N ALA A 588 -21.11 17.54 13.47
CA ALA A 588 -22.18 18.01 14.37
C ALA A 588 -23.40 18.49 13.57
N GLU A 589 -23.19 19.23 12.48
CA GLU A 589 -24.27 19.67 11.60
C GLU A 589 -24.93 18.48 10.86
N TRP A 590 -24.13 17.55 10.36
CA TRP A 590 -24.62 16.32 9.74
C TRP A 590 -25.53 15.53 10.66
N LYS A 591 -25.12 15.30 11.90
CA LYS A 591 -25.94 14.64 12.94
C LYS A 591 -27.28 15.34 13.15
N SER A 592 -27.27 16.66 13.23
CA SER A 592 -28.49 17.44 13.55
C SER A 592 -29.44 17.55 12.35
N VAL A 593 -28.92 17.66 11.14
CA VAL A 593 -29.73 17.89 9.92
C VAL A 593 -30.19 16.58 9.27
N ILE A 594 -29.32 15.58 9.24
CA ILE A 594 -29.58 14.31 8.55
C ILE A 594 -30.04 13.20 9.50
N GLY A 595 -29.59 13.24 10.77
CA GLY A 595 -29.99 12.25 11.78
C GLY A 595 -29.19 10.95 11.75
N GLU A 596 -28.11 10.89 10.96
CA GLU A 596 -27.18 9.75 10.87
C GLU A 596 -25.87 10.05 11.60
N ASP A 597 -25.02 9.05 11.78
CA ASP A 597 -23.70 9.14 12.44
C ASP A 597 -23.77 9.64 13.90
N LEU A 598 -24.85 9.35 14.61
CA LEU A 598 -25.10 9.90 15.95
C LEU A 598 -24.00 9.53 16.96
N ASN A 599 -23.45 8.32 16.88
CA ASN A 599 -22.34 7.84 17.72
C ASN A 599 -20.97 7.95 17.04
N SER A 600 -20.90 8.53 15.84
CA SER A 600 -19.64 8.78 15.15
C SER A 600 -18.86 9.92 15.80
N SER A 601 -17.55 9.94 15.64
CA SER A 601 -16.65 10.93 16.21
C SER A 601 -15.83 11.65 15.14
N PHE A 602 -15.38 12.86 15.48
CA PHE A 602 -14.49 13.66 14.67
C PHE A 602 -13.15 13.86 15.39
N SER A 603 -12.07 13.84 14.64
CA SER A 603 -10.72 14.04 15.16
C SER A 603 -10.56 15.41 15.84
N GLN A 604 -9.89 15.42 16.98
CA GLN A 604 -9.49 16.64 17.69
C GLN A 604 -8.22 17.28 17.12
N PHE A 605 -7.49 16.60 16.21
CA PHE A 605 -6.23 17.08 15.69
C PHE A 605 -6.43 18.07 14.54
N SER A 606 -5.68 19.17 14.57
CA SER A 606 -5.62 20.17 13.49
C SER A 606 -4.16 20.55 13.25
N PHE A 607 -3.77 20.64 11.98
CA PHE A 607 -2.40 20.92 11.56
C PHE A 607 -2.38 21.97 10.45
N ASP A 608 -1.26 22.70 10.36
CA ASP A 608 -0.95 23.51 9.21
C ASP A 608 -0.29 22.69 8.09
N GLN A 609 -0.60 23.00 6.85
CA GLN A 609 0.04 22.38 5.68
C GLN A 609 1.40 23.01 5.34
N TYR A 610 1.62 24.22 5.83
CA TYR A 610 2.83 25.00 5.55
C TYR A 610 3.26 25.76 6.78
N ALA A 611 4.54 25.77 7.06
CA ALA A 611 5.17 26.71 7.99
C ALA A 611 5.68 27.91 7.20
N VAL A 612 5.31 29.12 7.60
CA VAL A 612 5.85 30.36 7.02
C VAL A 612 7.29 30.52 7.51
N THR A 613 8.22 30.67 6.58
CA THR A 613 9.65 30.83 6.87
C THR A 613 10.11 32.26 6.71
N ASP A 614 9.47 33.06 5.83
CA ASP A 614 9.77 34.49 5.65
C ASP A 614 8.55 35.21 5.09
N THR A 615 8.47 36.51 5.37
CA THR A 615 7.45 37.45 4.86
C THR A 615 8.06 38.41 3.83
N LEU A 616 7.67 38.28 2.57
CA LEU A 616 8.31 38.92 1.42
C LEU A 616 7.65 40.22 1.00
N SER A 617 6.53 40.64 1.62
CA SER A 617 5.83 41.88 1.25
C SER A 617 5.24 42.59 2.46
N SER A 618 4.89 43.87 2.29
CA SER A 618 3.93 44.55 3.17
C SER A 618 2.53 43.94 2.98
N ASN A 619 1.62 44.23 3.91
CA ASN A 619 0.23 43.82 3.77
C ASN A 619 -0.40 44.37 2.49
N TYR A 620 -0.98 43.50 1.65
CA TYR A 620 -1.66 43.91 0.41
C TYR A 620 -3.07 44.47 0.66
N ILE A 621 -3.69 44.15 1.78
CA ILE A 621 -5.04 44.60 2.11
C ILE A 621 -4.98 46.01 2.68
N THR A 622 -5.66 46.91 2.03
CA THR A 622 -5.86 48.26 2.53
C THR A 622 -6.88 48.28 3.65
N ASN A 623 -6.57 48.99 4.74
CA ASN A 623 -7.45 49.11 5.90
C ASN A 623 -7.83 47.78 6.56
N PRO A 624 -6.85 47.02 7.04
CA PRO A 624 -7.04 45.66 7.57
C PRO A 624 -7.81 45.59 8.90
N HIS A 625 -7.84 46.71 9.67
CA HIS A 625 -8.42 46.79 11.01
C HIS A 625 -9.75 47.59 11.09
N PHE A 626 -10.18 48.15 10.00
CA PHE A 626 -11.43 48.92 9.90
C PHE A 626 -11.64 49.97 10.99
N ASN A 627 -10.57 50.54 11.56
CA ASN A 627 -10.67 51.44 12.75
C ASN A 627 -11.51 52.68 12.45
N ASP A 628 -11.36 53.29 11.28
CA ASP A 628 -12.05 54.52 10.92
C ASP A 628 -13.07 54.35 9.77
N THR A 629 -12.75 53.54 8.82
CA THR A 629 -13.54 53.41 7.55
C THR A 629 -13.51 51.97 7.02
N ILE A 630 -14.29 51.71 5.96
CA ILE A 630 -14.23 50.51 5.14
C ILE A 630 -13.61 50.82 3.75
N ALA A 631 -12.84 51.88 3.63
CA ALA A 631 -12.19 52.27 2.37
C ALA A 631 -11.32 51.11 1.82
N GLY A 632 -11.38 50.92 0.52
CA GLY A 632 -10.72 49.79 -0.16
C GLY A 632 -11.56 48.50 -0.28
N TRP A 633 -12.78 48.49 0.29
CA TRP A 633 -13.70 47.35 0.18
C TRP A 633 -14.98 47.73 -0.57
N THR A 634 -15.47 46.80 -1.39
CA THR A 634 -16.69 46.90 -2.16
C THR A 634 -17.59 45.70 -1.98
N THR A 635 -18.82 45.74 -2.44
CA THR A 635 -19.77 44.61 -2.34
C THR A 635 -20.33 44.21 -3.71
N TRP A 636 -20.76 42.95 -3.81
CA TRP A 636 -21.52 42.43 -4.91
C TRP A 636 -22.48 41.34 -4.36
N PRO A 637 -23.70 41.20 -4.87
CA PRO A 637 -24.41 42.05 -5.86
C PRO A 637 -24.97 43.33 -5.23
N SER A 638 -25.63 44.15 -6.06
CA SER A 638 -26.37 45.31 -5.59
C SER A 638 -27.44 44.92 -4.57
N GLY A 639 -27.45 45.60 -3.42
CA GLY A 639 -28.31 45.24 -2.27
C GLY A 639 -27.57 44.51 -1.14
N SER A 640 -26.42 43.97 -1.39
CA SER A 640 -25.49 43.58 -0.32
C SER A 640 -24.94 44.82 0.38
N SER A 641 -24.64 44.68 1.67
CA SER A 641 -24.09 45.81 2.44
C SER A 641 -22.88 45.41 3.25
N ILE A 642 -21.88 46.29 3.24
CA ILE A 642 -20.81 46.31 4.21
C ILE A 642 -20.86 47.63 4.98
N ALA A 643 -20.54 47.63 6.22
CA ALA A 643 -20.51 48.81 7.05
C ALA A 643 -19.44 48.69 8.16
N ARG A 644 -18.76 49.79 8.43
CA ARG A 644 -17.90 49.89 9.62
C ARG A 644 -18.75 49.84 10.86
N VAL A 645 -18.42 49.00 11.81
CA VAL A 645 -19.02 48.91 13.15
C VAL A 645 -17.93 48.65 14.18
N VAL A 646 -18.28 48.70 15.42
CA VAL A 646 -17.44 48.22 16.53
C VAL A 646 -18.14 47.00 17.10
N HIS A 647 -17.46 45.85 17.09
CA HIS A 647 -17.97 44.62 17.68
C HIS A 647 -17.19 44.29 18.96
N PRO A 648 -17.84 43.97 20.09
CA PRO A 648 -17.17 43.83 21.37
C PRO A 648 -16.18 42.68 21.49
N LEU A 649 -16.24 41.71 20.55
CA LEU A 649 -15.32 40.55 20.46
C LEU A 649 -14.20 40.74 19.44
N LEU A 650 -14.12 41.88 18.75
CA LEU A 650 -13.10 42.19 17.76
C LEU A 650 -12.30 43.43 18.21
N ASP A 651 -11.17 43.66 17.54
CA ASP A 651 -10.18 44.67 17.98
C ASP A 651 -10.47 46.06 17.38
N GLY A 652 -11.21 46.90 18.10
CA GLY A 652 -11.48 48.26 17.68
C GLY A 652 -12.58 48.36 16.60
N GLY A 653 -12.23 48.68 15.34
CA GLY A 653 -13.18 48.66 14.21
C GLY A 653 -13.36 47.30 13.58
N SER A 654 -14.49 47.03 12.98
CA SER A 654 -14.74 45.83 12.24
C SER A 654 -15.65 46.13 11.02
N MET A 655 -15.61 45.28 10.01
CA MET A 655 -16.51 45.32 8.89
C MET A 655 -17.65 44.34 9.06
N ARG A 656 -18.87 44.85 9.19
CA ARG A 656 -20.09 44.07 9.14
C ARG A 656 -20.44 43.74 7.70
N ILE A 657 -20.71 42.49 7.42
CA ILE A 657 -21.14 41.97 6.10
C ILE A 657 -22.56 41.45 6.27
N ARG A 658 -23.50 42.00 5.52
CA ARG A 658 -24.92 41.60 5.59
C ARG A 658 -25.45 41.29 4.19
N TRP A 659 -26.21 40.23 4.06
CA TRP A 659 -26.94 39.86 2.88
C TRP A 659 -28.44 40.10 3.04
N ASN A 660 -29.10 40.70 2.07
CA ASN A 660 -30.51 41.05 2.12
C ASN A 660 -31.45 40.04 1.43
N GLY A 661 -30.93 38.93 0.95
CA GLY A 661 -31.73 37.80 0.41
C GLY A 661 -32.35 38.02 -0.95
N ILE A 662 -32.07 39.12 -1.66
CA ILE A 662 -32.75 39.46 -2.92
C ILE A 662 -31.87 39.10 -4.14
N GLY A 663 -32.37 38.21 -4.99
CA GLY A 663 -31.93 38.02 -6.38
C GLY A 663 -30.69 37.21 -6.64
N PHE A 664 -29.84 36.92 -5.66
CA PHE A 664 -28.59 36.15 -5.79
C PHE A 664 -28.39 35.18 -4.67
N THR A 665 -27.63 34.14 -4.94
CA THR A 665 -27.36 33.06 -3.96
C THR A 665 -26.18 33.36 -3.02
N GLU A 666 -25.49 34.49 -3.23
CA GLU A 666 -24.25 34.80 -2.49
C GLU A 666 -24.05 36.31 -2.36
N ASN A 667 -23.59 36.73 -1.19
CA ASN A 667 -23.14 38.08 -0.91
C ASN A 667 -21.62 38.13 -0.80
N LEU A 668 -20.97 39.07 -1.45
CA LEU A 668 -19.51 39.20 -1.47
C LEU A 668 -19.06 40.53 -0.86
N ALA A 669 -18.06 40.48 -0.01
CA ALA A 669 -17.18 41.61 0.31
C ALA A 669 -15.84 41.40 -0.40
N ILE A 670 -15.41 42.41 -1.14
CA ILE A 670 -14.28 42.33 -2.09
C ILE A 670 -13.27 43.40 -1.68
N SER A 671 -12.01 43.00 -1.45
CA SER A 671 -10.92 43.92 -1.12
C SER A 671 -10.47 44.80 -2.28
N ASN A 672 -9.58 45.74 -1.99
CA ASN A 672 -8.76 46.38 -3.02
C ASN A 672 -8.00 45.35 -3.86
N ALA A 673 -7.66 45.75 -5.10
CA ALA A 673 -6.85 44.89 -5.96
C ALA A 673 -5.36 44.94 -5.61
N PHE A 674 -4.69 43.83 -5.82
CA PHE A 674 -3.24 43.67 -5.62
C PHE A 674 -2.66 42.65 -6.61
N PRO A 675 -1.35 42.69 -6.92
CA PRO A 675 -0.76 41.75 -7.85
C PRO A 675 -0.49 40.38 -7.21
N THR A 676 -0.78 39.32 -7.95
CA THR A 676 -0.38 37.94 -7.57
C THR A 676 0.43 37.28 -8.67
N THR A 677 1.32 36.37 -8.30
CA THR A 677 2.19 35.63 -9.21
C THR A 677 1.89 34.15 -9.11
N LYS A 678 1.65 33.49 -10.24
CA LYS A 678 1.44 32.05 -10.32
C LYS A 678 2.55 31.29 -9.57
N GLY A 679 2.13 30.39 -8.67
CA GLY A 679 3.02 29.51 -7.94
C GLY A 679 3.68 30.11 -6.70
N SER A 680 3.60 31.44 -6.48
CA SER A 680 4.01 32.07 -5.21
C SER A 680 3.02 31.76 -4.10
N TYR A 681 3.47 31.89 -2.84
CA TYR A 681 2.60 31.64 -1.69
C TYR A 681 2.19 32.95 -1.02
N TYR A 682 0.95 32.98 -0.57
CA TYR A 682 0.37 34.13 0.13
C TYR A 682 -0.29 33.65 1.42
N GLN A 683 0.09 34.20 2.56
CA GLN A 683 -0.60 33.98 3.82
C GLN A 683 -1.77 34.96 3.93
N VAL A 684 -2.94 34.43 4.24
CA VAL A 684 -4.14 35.22 4.58
C VAL A 684 -4.48 34.93 6.03
N SER A 685 -4.73 35.98 6.80
CA SER A 685 -5.29 35.87 8.16
C SER A 685 -6.47 36.80 8.34
N MET A 686 -7.41 36.44 9.23
CA MET A 686 -8.58 37.25 9.56
C MET A 686 -9.20 36.82 10.89
N SER A 687 -9.85 37.74 11.56
CA SER A 687 -10.71 37.51 12.72
C SER A 687 -12.18 37.59 12.31
N VAL A 688 -13.01 36.65 12.72
CA VAL A 688 -14.45 36.64 12.39
C VAL A 688 -15.30 36.33 13.60
N VAL A 689 -16.52 36.88 13.59
CA VAL A 689 -17.57 36.59 14.58
C VAL A 689 -18.94 36.82 13.93
N GLY A 690 -19.98 36.13 14.36
CA GLY A 690 -21.35 36.31 13.87
C GLY A 690 -22.33 36.54 15.00
N ASP A 691 -23.51 37.09 14.71
CA ASP A 691 -24.61 37.17 15.67
C ASP A 691 -25.23 35.77 15.91
N GLN A 692 -25.05 34.88 14.97
CA GLN A 692 -25.36 33.44 15.03
C GLN A 692 -24.27 32.66 14.30
N SER A 693 -24.24 31.37 14.48
CA SER A 693 -23.30 30.51 13.78
C SER A 693 -23.66 30.37 12.27
N GLY A 694 -22.71 30.39 11.40
CA GLY A 694 -22.92 30.25 9.96
C GLY A 694 -21.63 29.99 9.20
N ASP A 695 -21.75 29.72 7.89
CA ASP A 695 -20.64 29.41 7.03
C ASP A 695 -20.37 30.55 6.04
N PHE A 696 -19.10 30.77 5.71
CA PHE A 696 -18.68 31.72 4.69
C PHE A 696 -17.54 31.17 3.86
N ASN A 697 -17.44 31.63 2.63
CA ASN A 697 -16.37 31.27 1.71
C ASN A 697 -15.32 32.38 1.65
N VAL A 698 -14.06 31.98 1.34
CA VAL A 698 -12.97 32.89 1.01
C VAL A 698 -12.24 32.40 -0.23
N TRP A 699 -11.83 33.34 -1.10
CA TRP A 699 -11.04 33.02 -2.29
C TRP A 699 -10.29 34.22 -2.85
N GLY A 700 -9.25 33.96 -3.66
CA GLY A 700 -8.66 34.92 -4.54
C GLY A 700 -9.49 34.99 -5.84
N ARG A 701 -9.84 36.20 -6.27
CA ARG A 701 -10.64 36.46 -7.47
C ARG A 701 -9.80 37.16 -8.52
N SER A 702 -9.63 36.55 -9.70
CA SER A 702 -8.91 37.11 -10.82
C SER A 702 -9.74 38.14 -11.55
N SER A 703 -9.04 39.11 -12.18
CA SER A 703 -9.62 40.05 -13.11
C SER A 703 -9.43 39.66 -14.59
N LEU A 704 -8.59 38.66 -14.90
CA LEU A 704 -8.17 38.29 -16.25
C LEU A 704 -8.36 36.79 -16.53
N PRO A 705 -8.75 36.38 -17.77
CA PRO A 705 -9.41 37.15 -18.84
C PRO A 705 -10.89 37.45 -18.53
N GLN A 706 -11.42 36.76 -17.53
CA GLN A 706 -12.73 36.90 -16.92
C GLN A 706 -12.62 36.71 -15.43
N VAL A 707 -13.58 37.21 -14.67
CA VAL A 707 -13.63 36.98 -13.22
C VAL A 707 -13.79 35.52 -12.91
N TYR A 708 -12.79 34.90 -12.31
CA TYR A 708 -12.81 33.52 -11.88
C TYR A 708 -12.09 33.29 -10.53
N GLU A 709 -12.26 32.12 -9.97
CA GLU A 709 -11.63 31.72 -8.71
C GLU A 709 -10.19 31.26 -8.95
N MET A 710 -9.20 31.93 -8.32
CA MET A 710 -7.79 31.65 -8.49
C MET A 710 -7.33 30.53 -7.55
N GLY A 711 -7.50 29.28 -7.99
CA GLY A 711 -6.91 28.11 -7.33
C GLY A 711 -7.43 27.79 -5.94
N LEU A 712 -8.36 28.57 -5.39
CA LEU A 712 -8.82 28.34 -4.03
C LEU A 712 -10.16 28.99 -3.72
N ARG A 713 -11.13 28.18 -3.39
CA ARG A 713 -12.31 28.58 -2.61
C ARG A 713 -12.35 27.72 -1.38
N ARG A 714 -12.23 28.31 -0.19
CA ARG A 714 -12.32 27.61 1.11
C ARG A 714 -13.58 28.00 1.83
N LEU A 715 -14.20 27.02 2.47
CA LEU A 715 -15.32 27.19 3.37
C LEU A 715 -14.80 27.27 4.81
N TYR A 716 -15.24 28.28 5.52
CA TYR A 716 -14.97 28.50 6.93
C TYR A 716 -16.27 28.78 7.68
N ARG A 717 -16.18 28.81 9.00
CA ARG A 717 -17.31 29.04 9.88
C ARG A 717 -17.11 30.27 10.74
N PHE A 718 -18.15 31.09 10.90
CA PHE A 718 -18.24 32.07 11.95
C PHE A 718 -19.17 31.58 13.08
N GLU A 719 -18.82 31.93 14.29
CA GLU A 719 -19.55 31.55 15.50
C GLU A 719 -19.93 32.82 16.28
N THR A 720 -20.74 32.69 17.35
CA THR A 720 -21.07 33.77 18.26
C THR A 720 -19.91 34.19 19.17
N PHE A 721 -18.74 33.55 18.99
CA PHE A 721 -17.47 33.90 19.61
C PHE A 721 -16.43 34.14 18.52
N ARG A 722 -15.38 34.88 18.84
CA ARG A 722 -14.29 35.18 17.91
C ARG A 722 -13.57 33.91 17.46
N ARG A 723 -13.37 33.78 16.17
CA ARG A 723 -12.48 32.81 15.54
C ARG A 723 -11.44 33.54 14.71
N ASP A 724 -10.17 33.14 14.88
CA ASP A 724 -9.05 33.63 14.09
C ASP A 724 -8.62 32.55 13.09
N TYR A 725 -8.51 32.92 11.83
CA TYR A 725 -8.12 32.04 10.74
C TYR A 725 -6.82 32.50 10.11
N SER A 726 -5.95 31.54 9.78
CA SER A 726 -4.78 31.75 8.93
C SER A 726 -4.67 30.58 7.96
N PHE A 727 -4.33 30.87 6.71
CA PHE A 727 -4.14 29.85 5.69
C PHE A 727 -3.23 30.34 4.58
N ILE A 728 -2.59 29.38 3.86
CA ILE A 728 -1.76 29.66 2.71
C ILE A 728 -2.57 29.51 1.42
N PHE A 729 -2.48 30.54 0.58
CA PHE A 729 -3.06 30.62 -0.75
C PHE A 729 -1.94 30.54 -1.80
N LYS A 730 -2.16 29.75 -2.85
CA LYS A 730 -1.24 29.59 -3.98
C LYS A 730 -1.99 29.81 -5.29
N PRO A 731 -1.83 30.97 -5.97
CA PRO A 731 -2.50 31.25 -7.22
C PRO A 731 -2.09 30.28 -8.33
N ASP A 732 -3.04 29.89 -9.16
CA ASP A 732 -2.84 29.06 -10.35
C ASP A 732 -2.54 29.89 -11.62
N THR A 733 -2.67 31.23 -11.54
CA THR A 733 -2.34 32.17 -12.59
C THR A 733 -1.67 33.43 -12.03
N THR A 734 -0.98 34.18 -12.88
CA THR A 734 -0.46 35.53 -12.57
C THR A 734 -1.50 36.55 -12.94
N ASP A 735 -1.85 37.46 -12.03
CA ASP A 735 -2.84 38.52 -12.25
C ASP A 735 -2.36 39.80 -11.57
N PRO A 736 -2.36 40.95 -12.30
CA PRO A 736 -1.96 42.24 -11.75
C PRO A 736 -3.00 42.86 -10.82
N ALA A 737 -4.24 42.35 -10.81
CA ALA A 737 -5.36 42.95 -10.11
C ALA A 737 -6.26 41.91 -9.41
N THR A 738 -5.66 40.93 -8.72
CA THR A 738 -6.36 39.97 -7.85
C THR A 738 -7.05 40.69 -6.70
N THR A 739 -8.23 40.25 -6.31
CA THR A 739 -8.92 40.72 -5.10
C THR A 739 -9.09 39.53 -4.11
N PHE A 740 -8.96 39.81 -2.83
CA PHE A 740 -9.41 38.88 -1.79
C PHE A 740 -10.91 39.06 -1.60
N THR A 741 -11.64 37.94 -1.64
CA THR A 741 -13.10 37.97 -1.59
C THR A 741 -13.58 37.05 -0.46
N THR A 742 -14.50 37.54 0.33
CA THR A 742 -15.25 36.74 1.32
C THR A 742 -16.74 36.86 1.04
N GLY A 743 -17.47 35.77 1.24
CA GLY A 743 -18.90 35.74 0.98
C GLY A 743 -19.66 34.63 1.67
N MET A 744 -20.97 34.79 1.80
CA MET A 744 -21.88 33.80 2.38
C MET A 744 -23.10 33.57 1.49
N LYS A 745 -23.74 32.41 1.67
CA LYS A 745 -24.88 31.93 0.87
C LYS A 745 -26.22 31.94 1.61
N LEU A 746 -26.27 32.30 2.88
CA LEU A 746 -27.50 32.22 3.69
C LEU A 746 -28.22 33.56 3.76
N PRO A 747 -29.55 33.59 3.48
CA PRO A 747 -30.37 34.81 3.68
C PRO A 747 -30.41 35.20 5.15
N ASP A 748 -30.49 36.50 5.39
CA ASP A 748 -30.60 37.11 6.71
C ASP A 748 -29.46 36.85 7.70
N SER A 749 -28.35 36.31 7.24
CA SER A 749 -27.15 36.13 8.02
C SER A 749 -26.26 37.35 7.96
N LEU A 750 -25.60 37.64 9.09
CA LEU A 750 -24.57 38.64 9.12
C LEU A 750 -23.39 38.15 9.95
N PHE A 751 -22.20 38.56 9.56
CA PHE A 751 -20.99 38.32 10.30
C PHE A 751 -20.07 39.55 10.23
N TYR A 752 -19.09 39.56 11.09
CA TYR A 752 -18.17 40.66 11.24
C TYR A 752 -16.76 40.13 11.00
N VAL A 753 -15.96 40.94 10.29
CA VAL A 753 -14.58 40.60 9.93
C VAL A 753 -13.66 41.71 10.39
N ASP A 754 -12.50 41.34 10.92
CA ASP A 754 -11.45 42.26 11.33
C ASP A 754 -10.07 41.60 11.08
N ASN A 755 -8.98 42.37 11.26
CA ASN A 755 -7.60 41.89 11.15
C ASN A 755 -7.30 41.13 9.85
N VAL A 756 -7.80 41.64 8.74
CA VAL A 756 -7.62 40.99 7.42
C VAL A 756 -6.25 41.36 6.85
N HIS A 757 -5.35 40.41 6.88
CA HIS A 757 -4.01 40.58 6.36
C HIS A 757 -3.74 39.61 5.22
N MET A 758 -2.94 40.04 4.24
CA MET A 758 -2.43 39.21 3.18
C MET A 758 -0.99 39.59 2.85
N TYR A 759 -0.10 38.64 3.00
CA TYR A 759 1.32 38.80 2.74
C TYR A 759 1.80 37.78 1.69
N LYS A 760 2.70 38.19 0.81
CA LYS A 760 3.51 37.22 0.07
C LYS A 760 4.53 36.62 1.01
N VAL A 761 4.67 35.30 1.01
CA VAL A 761 5.50 34.56 1.97
C VAL A 761 6.32 33.47 1.30
N ASP A 762 7.45 33.13 1.91
CA ASP A 762 8.10 31.84 1.70
C ASP A 762 7.60 30.84 2.73
N VAL A 763 7.51 29.58 2.31
CA VAL A 763 6.94 28.52 3.15
C VAL A 763 7.74 27.23 3.00
N GLN A 764 7.81 26.49 4.10
CA GLN A 764 8.17 25.08 4.11
C GLN A 764 6.90 24.23 4.15
N LYS A 765 6.78 23.30 3.21
CA LYS A 765 5.65 22.35 3.22
C LYS A 765 5.85 21.34 4.36
N ILE A 766 4.84 21.15 5.17
CA ILE A 766 4.80 20.13 6.22
C ILE A 766 4.32 18.82 5.61
N ASP A 767 5.06 17.73 5.85
CA ASP A 767 4.64 16.41 5.38
C ASP A 767 3.48 15.90 6.25
N SER A 768 2.30 15.84 5.64
CA SER A 768 1.09 15.39 6.33
C SER A 768 1.13 13.90 6.68
N THR A 769 1.90 13.10 5.95
CA THR A 769 2.03 11.65 6.22
C THR A 769 2.92 11.37 7.41
N GLU A 770 3.89 12.24 7.69
CA GLU A 770 4.71 12.15 8.91
C GLU A 770 3.97 12.69 10.15
N LYS A 771 3.06 13.66 9.96
CA LYS A 771 2.19 14.15 11.07
C LYS A 771 1.09 13.16 11.44
N SER A 772 0.61 12.38 10.49
CA SER A 772 -0.46 11.38 10.70
C SER A 772 -0.04 10.08 10.02
N LYS A 773 0.79 9.32 10.71
CA LYS A 773 1.49 8.17 10.14
C LYS A 773 0.61 6.92 10.11
N LEU A 774 0.53 6.29 8.95
CA LEU A 774 -0.11 4.99 8.76
C LEU A 774 0.95 3.88 8.83
N PHE A 775 0.84 3.02 9.82
CA PHE A 775 1.63 1.79 9.95
C PHE A 775 0.83 0.63 9.38
N ILE A 776 1.39 -0.11 8.44
CA ILE A 776 0.72 -1.23 7.77
C ILE A 776 1.52 -2.51 8.00
N ASN A 777 0.86 -3.55 8.49
CA ASN A 777 1.42 -4.89 8.58
C ASN A 777 0.92 -5.74 7.41
N GLU A 778 1.80 -6.01 6.46
CA GLU A 778 1.55 -6.82 5.26
C GLU A 778 1.87 -8.32 5.47
N THR A 779 2.12 -8.73 6.70
CA THR A 779 2.54 -10.10 7.02
C THR A 779 1.43 -10.90 7.72
N SER A 780 1.59 -12.20 7.77
CA SER A 780 0.68 -13.12 8.46
C SER A 780 0.93 -13.23 9.97
N SER A 781 1.91 -12.49 10.51
CA SER A 781 2.24 -12.45 11.94
C SER A 781 2.13 -11.03 12.47
N PRO A 782 1.84 -10.80 13.74
CA PRO A 782 1.92 -9.49 14.36
C PRO A 782 3.30 -8.86 14.12
N GLN A 783 3.36 -7.62 13.67
CA GLN A 783 4.60 -6.90 13.38
C GLN A 783 4.84 -5.81 14.40
N LEU A 784 6.10 -5.69 14.82
CA LEU A 784 6.59 -4.64 15.68
C LEU A 784 7.12 -3.48 14.82
N PHE A 785 6.67 -2.27 15.09
CA PHE A 785 7.18 -1.05 14.47
C PHE A 785 7.83 -0.16 15.53
N SER A 786 9.09 0.20 15.31
CA SER A 786 9.76 1.21 16.13
C SER A 786 9.20 2.61 15.82
N LEU A 787 8.95 3.38 16.86
CA LEU A 787 8.54 4.78 16.77
C LEU A 787 9.75 5.74 16.73
N ASN A 788 10.98 5.19 16.81
CA ASN A 788 12.26 5.93 16.71
C ASN A 788 12.36 7.10 17.70
N GLY A 789 11.87 6.93 18.93
CA GLY A 789 11.90 7.98 19.96
C GLY A 789 10.95 9.15 19.71
N ILE A 790 10.04 9.05 18.76
CA ILE A 790 9.02 10.07 18.50
C ILE A 790 7.78 9.76 19.32
N SER A 791 7.28 10.76 20.05
CA SER A 791 6.01 10.68 20.77
C SER A 791 4.84 10.70 19.78
N TYR A 792 3.94 9.74 19.94
CA TYR A 792 2.72 9.64 19.15
C TYR A 792 1.49 9.58 20.06
N LYS A 793 0.37 10.00 19.49
CA LYS A 793 -0.97 9.87 20.07
C LYS A 793 -1.83 8.93 19.25
N ASN A 794 -2.68 8.19 19.92
CA ASN A 794 -3.78 7.46 19.32
C ASN A 794 -4.83 8.45 18.77
N LEU A 795 -5.76 7.96 17.96
CA LEU A 795 -6.79 8.79 17.34
C LEU A 795 -7.76 9.41 18.39
N ASP A 796 -7.89 8.84 19.56
CA ASP A 796 -8.67 9.38 20.68
C ASP A 796 -7.90 10.45 21.49
N GLY A 797 -6.65 10.74 21.13
CA GLY A 797 -5.78 11.72 21.81
C GLY A 797 -4.97 11.15 22.97
N SER A 798 -5.16 9.88 23.32
CA SER A 798 -4.32 9.21 24.33
C SER A 798 -2.90 9.02 23.84
N ASN A 799 -1.92 9.10 24.74
CA ASN A 799 -0.52 8.86 24.40
C ASN A 799 -0.28 7.38 24.06
N VAL A 800 0.56 7.15 23.07
CA VAL A 800 1.10 5.81 22.81
C VAL A 800 2.20 5.54 23.84
N ASN A 801 2.05 4.46 24.59
CA ASN A 801 3.04 4.07 25.61
C ASN A 801 4.19 3.29 24.97
N GLY A 802 5.41 3.76 25.21
CA GLY A 802 6.64 3.12 24.72
C GLY A 802 6.99 3.50 23.29
N ASN A 803 8.14 2.98 22.82
CA ASN A 803 8.73 3.30 21.52
C ASN A 803 8.48 2.21 20.45
N VAL A 804 7.60 1.25 20.74
CA VAL A 804 7.23 0.15 19.82
C VAL A 804 5.73 -0.06 19.85
N ILE A 805 5.15 -0.24 18.67
CA ILE A 805 3.75 -0.63 18.54
C ILE A 805 3.60 -2.01 17.91
N HIS A 806 2.53 -2.69 18.26
CA HIS A 806 2.14 -3.98 17.67
C HIS A 806 1.00 -3.74 16.68
N VAL A 807 1.23 -4.07 15.42
CA VAL A 807 0.18 -4.03 14.40
C VAL A 807 -0.21 -5.47 14.06
N PRO A 808 -1.49 -5.85 14.20
CA PRO A 808 -1.97 -7.20 13.88
C PRO A 808 -1.72 -7.58 12.42
N PRO A 809 -1.75 -8.87 12.07
CA PRO A 809 -1.60 -9.32 10.69
C PRO A 809 -2.60 -8.68 9.73
N PHE A 810 -2.16 -8.32 8.53
CA PHE A 810 -2.98 -7.75 7.45
C PHE A 810 -3.89 -6.61 7.93
N SER A 811 -3.34 -5.74 8.76
CA SER A 811 -4.05 -4.59 9.31
C SER A 811 -3.19 -3.33 9.34
N SER A 812 -3.75 -2.24 9.79
CA SER A 812 -3.02 -0.98 9.92
C SER A 812 -3.41 -0.22 11.18
N MET A 813 -2.55 0.71 11.57
CA MET A 813 -2.76 1.63 12.67
C MET A 813 -2.36 3.04 12.24
N ILE A 814 -3.19 4.03 12.56
CA ILE A 814 -2.87 5.44 12.34
C ILE A 814 -2.47 6.06 13.66
N LEU A 815 -1.31 6.71 13.70
CA LEU A 815 -0.85 7.47 14.86
C LEU A 815 -0.56 8.91 14.47
N VAL A 816 -0.78 9.80 15.40
CA VAL A 816 -0.57 11.24 15.24
C VAL A 816 0.72 11.64 15.96
N ASN A 817 1.69 12.18 15.22
CA ASN A 817 2.95 12.68 15.75
C ASN A 817 2.71 14.03 16.44
N ASP A 818 2.92 14.12 17.75
CA ASP A 818 2.79 15.35 18.56
C ASP A 818 4.07 16.18 18.60
N GLY A 819 5.17 15.66 18.06
CA GLY A 819 6.44 16.37 17.89
C GLY A 819 7.36 16.31 19.10
N GLU A 820 6.99 15.66 20.18
CA GLU A 820 7.87 15.44 21.32
C GLU A 820 8.83 14.28 21.03
N ILE A 821 10.03 14.36 21.55
CA ILE A 821 11.02 13.28 21.47
C ILE A 821 11.04 12.59 22.83
N LEU A 822 10.87 11.28 22.88
CA LEU A 822 10.99 10.50 24.10
C LEU A 822 12.47 10.43 24.49
N THR A 823 12.79 10.91 25.71
CA THR A 823 14.14 10.81 26.26
C THR A 823 14.39 9.37 26.73
N PRO A 824 15.41 8.68 26.25
CA PRO A 824 15.77 7.35 26.73
C PRO A 824 16.22 7.36 28.20
N VAL A 825 15.72 6.41 28.98
CA VAL A 825 15.93 6.31 30.44
C VAL A 825 16.58 4.98 30.80
N LEU A 826 17.68 5.02 31.56
CA LEU A 826 18.26 3.87 32.22
C LEU A 826 17.79 3.83 33.69
N ASN A 827 17.08 2.77 34.06
CA ASN A 827 16.75 2.42 35.44
C ASN A 827 17.83 1.46 35.96
N LEU A 828 18.64 1.90 36.88
CA LEU A 828 19.81 1.23 37.37
C LEU A 828 19.67 0.82 38.84
N ASN A 829 19.93 -0.44 39.19
CA ASN A 829 20.15 -0.89 40.55
C ASN A 829 21.62 -1.21 40.77
N MET A 830 22.21 -0.58 41.80
CA MET A 830 23.61 -0.75 42.19
C MET A 830 23.80 -0.64 43.69
N LEU A 831 24.82 -1.27 44.21
CA LEU A 831 25.21 -1.16 45.60
C LEU A 831 26.72 -1.02 45.69
N VAL A 832 27.22 -0.24 46.65
CA VAL A 832 28.64 -0.05 46.92
C VAL A 832 29.00 -0.74 48.23
N GLU A 833 30.07 -1.47 48.26
CA GLU A 833 30.46 -2.37 49.38
C GLU A 833 30.50 -1.69 50.72
N GLY A 834 31.20 -0.58 50.83
CA GLY A 834 31.36 0.11 52.13
C GLY A 834 30.05 0.73 52.61
N MET A 835 29.17 1.11 51.67
CA MET A 835 27.92 1.83 51.94
C MET A 835 26.70 0.94 52.17
N TYR A 836 26.75 -0.34 51.79
CA TYR A 836 25.61 -1.24 51.91
C TYR A 836 25.61 -2.03 53.22
N ASP A 837 24.54 -1.95 53.95
CA ASP A 837 24.35 -2.77 55.19
C ASP A 837 23.43 -3.97 54.88
N PRO A 838 23.95 -5.22 54.96
CA PRO A 838 23.18 -6.43 54.67
C PRO A 838 22.10 -6.76 55.69
N ASN A 839 22.12 -6.12 56.91
CA ASN A 839 21.11 -6.37 57.95
C ASN A 839 19.85 -5.57 57.65
N SER A 840 20.01 -4.30 57.35
CA SER A 840 18.89 -3.42 56.95
C SER A 840 18.49 -3.57 55.53
N GLN A 841 19.35 -4.19 54.69
CA GLN A 841 19.23 -4.26 53.24
C GLN A 841 19.15 -2.87 52.56
N GLN A 842 19.83 -1.88 53.12
CA GLN A 842 19.85 -0.51 52.62
C GLN A 842 21.28 -0.06 52.35
N THR A 843 21.41 0.88 51.43
CA THR A 843 22.64 1.59 51.16
C THR A 843 22.46 3.07 51.53
N VAL A 844 23.56 3.78 51.64
CA VAL A 844 23.53 5.25 51.73
C VAL A 844 23.32 5.81 50.33
N SER A 845 22.48 6.85 50.20
CA SER A 845 22.24 7.56 48.94
C SER A 845 23.47 8.39 48.52
N ASP A 846 23.92 8.24 47.29
CA ASP A 846 25.11 8.99 46.77
C ASP A 846 24.99 9.20 45.24
N THR A 847 25.92 10.02 44.70
CA THR A 847 25.95 10.37 43.29
C THR A 847 26.66 9.29 42.48
N VAL A 848 26.07 8.91 41.36
CA VAL A 848 26.66 8.01 40.39
C VAL A 848 26.72 8.67 39.01
N ARG A 849 27.78 8.41 38.29
CA ARG A 849 27.95 8.76 36.90
C ARG A 849 27.95 7.49 36.06
N VAL A 850 27.19 7.51 34.96
CA VAL A 850 27.12 6.40 34.01
C VAL A 850 27.52 6.89 32.63
N TYR A 851 28.39 6.14 31.97
CA TYR A 851 28.67 6.27 30.55
C TYR A 851 28.05 5.08 29.80
N LEU A 852 27.35 5.38 28.72
CA LEU A 852 27.01 4.38 27.72
C LEU A 852 28.10 4.33 26.66
N ARG A 853 28.65 3.15 26.44
CA ARG A 853 29.80 2.98 25.55
C ARG A 853 29.49 2.01 24.42
N ASN A 854 30.11 2.25 23.26
CA ASN A 854 30.03 1.34 22.11
C ASN A 854 30.60 -0.03 22.51
N ILE A 855 29.96 -1.13 22.04
CA ILE A 855 30.41 -2.49 22.30
C ILE A 855 31.70 -2.88 21.55
N ASN A 856 32.10 -2.10 20.55
CA ASN A 856 33.30 -2.35 19.77
C ASN A 856 34.47 -1.50 20.29
N SER A 857 35.66 -2.12 20.35
CA SER A 857 36.90 -1.40 20.67
C SER A 857 37.10 -0.20 19.73
N PRO A 858 37.49 0.97 20.20
CA PRO A 858 38.03 1.30 21.55
C PRO A 858 36.93 1.69 22.58
N PHE A 859 35.73 1.17 22.52
CA PHE A 859 34.63 1.36 23.47
C PHE A 859 34.33 2.86 23.74
N GLN A 860 34.19 3.63 22.65
CA GLN A 860 33.95 5.07 22.71
C GLN A 860 32.70 5.40 23.52
N ILE A 861 32.75 6.48 24.27
CA ILE A 861 31.58 7.06 24.96
C ILE A 861 30.58 7.53 23.90
N VAL A 862 29.36 7.03 23.98
CA VAL A 862 28.23 7.46 23.14
C VAL A 862 27.47 8.57 23.86
N ASP A 863 27.22 8.37 25.18
CA ASP A 863 26.50 9.34 26.01
C ASP A 863 26.86 9.18 27.49
N SER A 864 26.48 10.15 28.33
CA SER A 864 26.71 10.09 29.76
C SER A 864 25.63 10.81 30.55
N ALA A 865 25.30 10.28 31.70
CA ALA A 865 24.37 10.89 32.65
C ALA A 865 24.89 10.81 34.10
N VAL A 866 24.38 11.68 34.93
CA VAL A 866 24.65 11.70 36.38
C VAL A 866 23.34 11.70 37.14
N SER A 867 23.21 10.87 38.14
CA SER A 867 22.02 10.80 39.01
C SER A 867 22.43 10.48 40.44
N VAL A 868 21.50 10.52 41.35
CA VAL A 868 21.64 10.09 42.74
C VAL A 868 20.89 8.79 42.94
N PHE A 869 21.57 7.72 43.36
CA PHE A 869 20.90 6.51 43.76
C PHE A 869 20.33 6.65 45.19
N ASN A 870 19.15 6.08 45.38
CA ASN A 870 18.45 6.16 46.68
C ASN A 870 18.91 5.06 47.64
N THR A 871 18.32 5.01 48.83
CA THR A 871 18.65 4.03 49.88
C THR A 871 18.37 2.56 49.52
N SER A 872 17.66 2.28 48.41
CA SER A 872 17.53 0.93 47.86
C SER A 872 18.55 0.61 46.79
N GLY A 873 19.41 1.55 46.43
CA GLY A 873 20.40 1.44 45.36
C GLY A 873 19.85 1.77 43.96
N PHE A 874 18.65 2.31 43.85
CA PHE A 874 18.01 2.63 42.56
C PHE A 874 18.35 4.06 42.11
N ALA A 875 18.73 4.19 40.83
CA ALA A 875 18.90 5.46 40.13
C ALA A 875 18.20 5.42 38.75
N SER A 876 17.67 6.58 38.34
CA SER A 876 17.12 6.79 37.00
C SER A 876 17.98 7.85 36.28
N LEU A 877 18.40 7.56 35.05
CA LEU A 877 19.35 8.40 34.29
C LEU A 877 18.81 8.63 32.88
N ASP A 878 18.74 9.87 32.43
CA ASP A 878 18.27 10.30 31.12
C ASP A 878 19.43 10.45 30.14
N PHE A 879 19.28 9.94 28.91
CA PHE A 879 20.29 10.00 27.84
C PHE A 879 19.71 10.67 26.60
N GLN A 880 20.57 11.28 25.75
CA GLN A 880 20.14 12.03 24.58
C GLN A 880 20.55 11.37 23.25
N ASN A 881 21.67 10.62 23.25
CA ASN A 881 22.34 10.16 22.02
C ASN A 881 22.34 8.63 21.86
N VAL A 882 21.33 7.95 22.40
CA VAL A 882 21.20 6.49 22.32
C VAL A 882 19.99 6.09 21.49
N SER A 883 20.05 4.89 20.93
CA SER A 883 18.99 4.35 20.06
C SER A 883 18.55 2.98 20.56
N ASP A 884 17.25 2.69 20.44
CA ASP A 884 16.68 1.39 20.75
C ASP A 884 17.29 0.27 19.89
N GLY A 885 17.49 -0.91 20.51
CA GLY A 885 18.00 -2.09 19.81
C GLY A 885 19.50 -2.06 19.49
N ILE A 886 20.20 -0.98 19.86
CA ILE A 886 21.67 -0.91 19.80
C ILE A 886 22.22 -1.28 21.17
N ASN A 887 23.20 -2.20 21.19
CA ASN A 887 23.85 -2.61 22.44
C ASN A 887 24.91 -1.60 22.87
N TYR A 888 24.90 -1.27 24.14
CA TYR A 888 25.85 -0.40 24.82
C TYR A 888 26.39 -1.09 26.06
N TYR A 889 27.67 -0.94 26.36
CA TYR A 889 28.15 -1.21 27.70
C TYR A 889 27.70 -0.10 28.64
N ILE A 890 27.17 -0.49 29.81
CA ILE A 890 26.90 0.41 30.94
C ILE A 890 28.17 0.49 31.78
N HIS A 891 28.87 1.62 31.77
CA HIS A 891 30.06 1.84 32.53
C HIS A 891 29.73 2.79 33.69
N VAL A 892 29.75 2.28 34.90
CA VAL A 892 29.39 2.98 36.12
C VAL A 892 30.62 3.45 36.89
N ILE A 893 30.61 4.71 37.24
CA ILE A 893 31.70 5.36 38.03
C ILE A 893 31.07 5.91 39.31
N HIS A 894 31.65 5.52 40.43
CA HIS A 894 31.36 6.04 41.76
C HIS A 894 32.64 6.53 42.47
N ARG A 895 32.57 7.55 43.32
CA ARG A 895 33.69 8.26 43.88
C ARG A 895 34.73 7.41 44.65
N ASN A 896 34.29 6.32 45.32
CA ASN A 896 35.14 5.53 46.19
C ASN A 896 35.04 4.02 45.88
N SER A 897 34.55 3.63 44.72
CA SER A 897 34.53 2.20 44.29
C SER A 897 35.29 2.04 42.96
N THR A 898 35.71 0.82 42.66
CA THR A 898 36.23 0.49 41.34
C THR A 898 35.17 0.74 40.25
N ASP A 899 35.61 1.21 39.08
CA ASP A 899 34.75 1.37 37.92
C ASP A 899 34.19 0.02 37.49
N THR A 900 32.88 -0.05 37.26
CA THR A 900 32.20 -1.31 36.99
C THR A 900 31.47 -1.25 35.65
N TRP A 901 31.65 -2.31 34.86
CA TRP A 901 31.03 -2.44 33.53
C TRP A 901 29.95 -3.50 33.52
N SER A 902 28.90 -3.31 32.69
CA SER A 902 27.88 -4.33 32.47
C SER A 902 28.46 -5.59 31.81
N ASN A 903 27.72 -6.68 31.82
CA ASN A 903 28.13 -7.98 31.32
C ASN A 903 28.64 -7.95 29.86
N SER A 904 29.29 -9.01 29.44
CA SER A 904 29.81 -9.15 28.06
C SER A 904 28.68 -9.11 27.01
N GLY A 905 28.88 -8.29 25.96
CA GLY A 905 27.91 -8.11 24.85
C GLY A 905 27.08 -6.85 24.97
N GLY A 906 27.13 -6.18 26.14
CA GLY A 906 26.35 -4.94 26.35
C GLY A 906 24.82 -5.15 26.37
N GLU A 907 24.09 -4.06 26.61
CA GLU A 907 22.64 -4.03 26.79
C GLU A 907 21.99 -2.99 25.87
N SER A 908 20.75 -3.24 25.45
CA SER A 908 20.03 -2.32 24.56
C SER A 908 18.78 -1.74 25.21
N PHE A 909 18.47 -0.49 24.84
CA PHE A 909 17.20 0.14 25.16
C PHE A 909 16.09 -0.52 24.35
N SER A 910 14.92 -0.64 24.96
CA SER A 910 13.69 -1.08 24.32
C SER A 910 12.57 -0.13 24.74
N SER A 911 11.89 0.48 23.77
CA SER A 911 10.88 1.50 24.04
C SER A 911 11.43 2.68 24.86
N SER A 912 12.64 3.13 24.52
CA SER A 912 13.37 4.18 25.24
C SER A 912 13.61 3.90 26.74
N VAL A 913 13.55 2.64 27.18
CA VAL A 913 13.82 2.24 28.56
C VAL A 913 14.81 1.07 28.59
N LEU A 914 15.77 1.15 29.50
CA LEU A 914 16.67 0.05 29.86
C LEU A 914 16.63 -0.14 31.36
N ASN A 915 16.32 -1.34 31.83
CA ASN A 915 16.38 -1.71 33.25
C ASN A 915 17.58 -2.61 33.47
N TYR A 916 18.48 -2.24 34.39
CA TYR A 916 19.69 -3.02 34.65
C TYR A 916 19.97 -3.13 36.15
N ASP A 917 20.20 -4.34 36.63
CA ASP A 917 20.42 -4.63 38.04
C ASP A 917 21.75 -5.35 38.27
N PHE A 918 22.74 -4.64 38.83
CA PHE A 918 24.04 -5.18 39.19
C PHE A 918 24.02 -6.00 40.50
N THR A 919 22.92 -5.97 41.24
CA THR A 919 22.91 -6.45 42.65
C THR A 919 22.49 -7.90 42.83
N ASN A 920 21.91 -8.53 41.83
CA ASN A 920 21.25 -9.84 41.96
C ASN A 920 22.17 -11.01 41.55
N ASP A 921 23.11 -10.80 40.61
CA ASP A 921 23.98 -11.85 40.13
C ASP A 921 25.34 -11.23 39.71
N SER A 922 26.46 -11.88 40.05
CA SER A 922 27.80 -11.41 39.68
C SER A 922 28.03 -11.38 38.15
N SER A 923 27.34 -12.26 37.40
CA SER A 923 27.42 -12.32 35.95
C SER A 923 26.87 -11.04 35.25
N MET A 924 26.17 -10.18 35.98
CA MET A 924 25.72 -8.89 35.48
C MET A 924 26.87 -7.88 35.36
N THR A 925 28.05 -8.18 35.87
CA THR A 925 29.25 -7.34 35.70
C THR A 925 30.27 -8.03 34.79
N TYR A 926 30.99 -7.21 34.03
CA TYR A 926 32.08 -7.71 33.19
C TYR A 926 33.15 -8.38 34.09
N GLY A 927 33.50 -9.66 33.75
CA GLY A 927 34.43 -10.44 34.54
C GLY A 927 33.95 -10.85 35.94
N ASN A 928 32.67 -10.75 36.25
CA ASN A 928 32.06 -10.97 37.58
C ASN A 928 32.70 -10.11 38.71
N ASN A 929 33.14 -8.91 38.39
CA ASN A 929 33.93 -8.03 39.25
C ASN A 929 33.08 -7.30 40.32
N VAL A 930 32.50 -8.04 41.23
CA VAL A 930 31.74 -7.57 42.38
C VAL A 930 31.94 -8.45 43.61
N ILE A 931 31.70 -7.89 44.80
CA ILE A 931 31.75 -8.60 46.07
C ILE A 931 30.34 -8.97 46.58
N ARG A 932 30.17 -10.12 47.16
CA ARG A 932 28.91 -10.50 47.79
C ARG A 932 28.85 -10.06 49.25
N LYS A 933 27.82 -9.24 49.59
CA LYS A 933 27.46 -8.90 50.98
C LYS A 933 26.06 -9.37 51.33
N GLY A 934 25.97 -10.39 52.23
CA GLY A 934 24.68 -11.03 52.50
C GLY A 934 24.10 -11.73 51.28
N THR A 935 22.95 -11.30 50.83
CA THR A 935 22.25 -11.83 49.63
C THR A 935 22.51 -11.04 48.37
N LYS A 936 23.21 -9.88 48.44
CA LYS A 936 23.39 -8.93 47.33
C LYS A 936 24.87 -8.86 46.88
N PHE A 937 25.03 -8.39 45.62
CA PHE A 937 26.36 -8.08 45.08
C PHE A 937 26.55 -6.56 45.07
N CYS A 938 27.81 -6.14 45.45
CA CYS A 938 28.20 -4.76 45.58
C CYS A 938 29.47 -4.48 44.76
N PHE A 939 29.66 -3.26 44.30
CA PHE A 939 30.90 -2.79 43.68
C PHE A 939 31.96 -2.69 44.79
N TYR A 940 33.19 -3.09 44.47
CA TYR A 940 34.31 -3.04 45.41
C TYR A 940 34.65 -1.58 45.78
N SER A 941 34.73 -1.31 47.10
CA SER A 941 35.18 -0.03 47.62
C SER A 941 36.71 0.03 47.75
N GLY A 942 37.28 1.27 47.71
CA GLY A 942 38.70 1.49 48.06
C GLY A 942 39.52 2.10 46.97
N ASP A 943 39.11 2.15 45.71
CA ASP A 943 39.76 2.87 44.62
C ASP A 943 39.47 4.39 44.79
N VAL A 944 40.26 5.06 45.63
CA VAL A 944 40.01 6.46 46.02
C VAL A 944 40.81 7.46 45.21
N ASP A 945 41.92 7.05 44.59
CA ASP A 945 42.72 7.87 43.67
C ASP A 945 42.28 7.68 42.22
N LYS A 946 41.38 6.67 41.95
CA LYS A 946 40.76 6.39 40.66
C LYS A 946 41.74 5.96 39.58
N ASP A 947 42.80 5.24 39.96
CA ASP A 947 43.75 4.66 39.02
C ASP A 947 43.32 3.28 38.47
N GLY A 948 42.24 2.73 39.01
CA GLY A 948 41.58 1.47 38.56
C GLY A 948 42.03 0.21 39.32
N ALA A 949 42.81 0.36 40.38
CA ALA A 949 43.19 -0.71 41.29
C ALA A 949 42.89 -0.29 42.73
N VAL A 950 42.69 -1.26 43.61
CA VAL A 950 42.70 -0.99 45.04
C VAL A 950 44.04 -1.52 45.57
N ASP A 951 44.98 -0.59 45.88
CA ASP A 951 46.32 -0.95 46.23
C ASP A 951 46.96 -0.05 47.31
N LEU A 952 48.29 -0.06 47.43
CA LEU A 952 49.01 0.74 48.44
C LEU A 952 48.86 2.25 48.29
N SER A 953 48.61 2.73 47.08
CA SER A 953 48.37 4.20 46.84
C SER A 953 47.09 4.66 47.50
N ASP A 954 46.01 3.87 47.36
CA ASP A 954 44.73 4.17 48.00
C ASP A 954 44.82 4.05 49.53
N LEU A 955 45.45 2.95 50.02
CA LEU A 955 45.66 2.76 51.45
C LEU A 955 46.42 3.92 52.07
N SER A 956 47.45 4.44 51.41
CA SER A 956 48.19 5.61 51.86
C SER A 956 47.37 6.89 51.92
N VAL A 957 46.45 7.10 50.97
CA VAL A 957 45.54 8.23 51.00
C VAL A 957 44.59 8.10 52.17
N ILE A 958 43.98 6.96 52.36
CA ILE A 958 43.00 6.70 53.47
C ILE A 958 43.71 6.79 54.84
N ASP A 959 44.89 6.18 55.02
CA ASP A 959 45.68 6.21 56.27
C ASP A 959 46.10 7.65 56.65
N ASN A 960 46.59 8.42 55.71
CA ASN A 960 46.93 9.82 55.92
C ASN A 960 45.75 10.69 56.38
N LEU A 961 44.59 10.47 55.78
CA LEU A 961 43.37 11.18 56.16
C LEU A 961 42.79 10.65 57.49
N ALA A 962 42.83 9.35 57.75
CA ALA A 962 42.44 8.74 59.00
C ALA A 962 43.31 9.24 60.18
N SER A 963 44.62 9.32 59.99
CA SER A 963 45.56 9.84 61.01
C SER A 963 45.30 11.34 61.34
N SER A 964 44.69 12.07 60.43
CA SER A 964 44.28 13.48 60.64
C SER A 964 42.81 13.67 61.11
N PHE A 965 42.08 12.56 61.29
CA PHE A 965 40.65 12.53 61.62
C PHE A 965 39.83 13.36 60.61
N ALA A 966 40.06 13.17 59.32
CA ALA A 966 39.42 13.94 58.25
C ALA A 966 37.89 13.65 58.24
N VAL A 967 37.11 14.70 58.23
CA VAL A 967 35.62 14.62 58.27
C VAL A 967 34.99 15.22 57.04
N GLY A 968 33.82 14.67 56.64
CA GLY A 968 33.00 15.21 55.57
C GLY A 968 32.86 14.26 54.40
N TYR A 969 32.34 14.76 53.30
CA TYR A 969 32.09 14.00 52.06
C TYR A 969 33.40 13.81 51.29
N LEU A 970 34.16 12.76 51.65
CA LEU A 970 35.50 12.48 51.13
C LEU A 970 35.51 11.15 50.37
N ASN A 971 36.36 10.98 49.33
CA ASN A 971 36.52 9.72 48.65
C ASN A 971 37.06 8.62 49.59
N SER A 972 37.79 9.00 50.62
CA SER A 972 38.39 8.14 51.66
C SER A 972 37.41 7.63 52.70
N ASP A 973 36.23 8.26 52.82
CA ASP A 973 35.14 7.80 53.65
C ASP A 973 34.35 6.71 52.89
N LEU A 974 34.73 5.43 53.09
CA LEU A 974 34.18 4.32 52.33
C LEU A 974 32.86 3.84 52.90
N ASN A 975 32.63 4.00 54.20
CA ASN A 975 31.44 3.54 54.91
C ASN A 975 30.36 4.61 55.04
N TYR A 976 30.71 5.86 54.68
CA TYR A 976 29.81 7.04 54.69
C TYR A 976 29.34 7.43 56.09
N ASP A 977 30.18 7.28 57.10
CA ASP A 977 29.90 7.82 58.44
C ASP A 977 30.42 9.23 58.69
N LEU A 978 30.92 9.88 57.61
CA LEU A 978 31.47 11.24 57.54
C LEU A 978 32.79 11.40 58.28
N LEU A 979 33.48 10.29 58.59
CA LEU A 979 34.79 10.27 59.21
C LEU A 979 35.69 9.28 58.45
N THR A 980 36.83 9.70 57.98
CA THR A 980 37.83 8.77 57.48
C THR A 980 38.61 8.17 58.63
N ASP A 981 38.47 6.86 58.86
CA ASP A 981 39.10 6.19 60.01
C ASP A 981 39.58 4.75 59.67
N ILE A 982 39.85 3.94 60.70
CA ILE A 982 40.37 2.57 60.57
C ILE A 982 39.32 1.64 59.94
N ALA A 983 38.04 1.95 60.00
CA ALA A 983 36.95 1.15 59.39
C ALA A 983 37.03 1.25 57.85
N ASP A 984 37.31 2.44 57.32
CA ASP A 984 37.50 2.67 55.89
C ASP A 984 38.80 1.99 55.42
N LEU A 985 39.87 2.16 56.15
CA LEU A 985 41.15 1.55 55.85
C LEU A 985 41.01 0.01 55.82
N THR A 986 40.24 -0.57 56.71
CA THR A 986 39.99 -2.03 56.73
C THR A 986 39.28 -2.52 55.49
N ILE A 987 38.33 -1.80 54.94
CA ILE A 987 37.61 -2.13 53.69
C ILE A 987 38.59 -2.12 52.50
N ALA A 988 39.38 -1.07 52.39
CA ALA A 988 40.36 -0.93 51.32
C ALA A 988 41.50 -1.95 51.44
N ASP A 989 41.99 -2.22 52.63
CA ASP A 989 43.06 -3.22 52.89
C ASP A 989 42.62 -4.65 52.49
N ASN A 990 41.40 -5.04 52.81
CA ASN A 990 40.81 -6.30 52.39
C ASN A 990 40.76 -6.44 50.85
N ASN A 991 40.40 -5.35 50.16
CA ASN A 991 40.29 -5.36 48.69
C ASN A 991 41.69 -5.27 48.04
N ALA A 992 42.64 -4.53 48.62
CA ALA A 992 44.04 -4.49 48.17
C ALA A 992 44.68 -5.88 48.35
N PHE A 993 44.44 -6.56 49.49
CA PHE A 993 44.95 -7.90 49.70
C PHE A 993 44.40 -8.90 48.65
N ASN A 994 43.19 -8.72 48.20
CA ASN A 994 42.54 -9.54 47.14
C ASN A 994 42.93 -9.10 45.73
N VAL A 995 43.79 -8.07 45.58
CA VAL A 995 44.28 -7.54 44.30
C VAL A 995 43.09 -7.10 43.40
N VAL A 996 42.16 -6.36 44.00
CA VAL A 996 40.96 -5.89 43.28
C VAL A 996 41.36 -4.81 42.26
N THR A 997 41.03 -5.02 40.99
CA THR A 997 41.25 -4.09 39.90
C THR A 997 40.01 -3.98 39.03
N VAL A 998 39.91 -2.89 38.26
CA VAL A 998 38.85 -2.73 37.24
C VAL A 998 39.00 -3.83 36.20
N ILE A 999 37.89 -4.51 35.87
CA ILE A 999 37.81 -5.42 34.73
C ILE A 999 36.92 -4.81 33.66
N SER A 1000 37.49 -4.56 32.50
CA SER A 1000 36.83 -3.90 31.36
C SER A 1000 36.79 -4.81 30.13
N PRO A 1001 35.90 -4.57 29.20
CA PRO A 1001 35.81 -5.30 27.93
C PRO A 1001 37.06 -5.28 27.07
#